data_24c9df64d372dbe30ccb1e387dc02571
#
_entry.id   24c9df64d372dbe30ccb1e387dc02571
#
_cell.length_a   1.000
_cell.length_b   1.000
_cell.length_c   1.000
_cell.angle_alpha   90.00
_cell.angle_beta   90.00
_cell.angle_gamma   90.00
#
_symmetry.space_group_name_H-M   'P 1'
#
loop_
_entity.id
_entity.type
_entity.pdbx_description
1 polymer ?
#
loop_
_entity_poly.entity_id
_entity_poly.type
_entity_poly.pdbx_seq_one_letter_code
_entity_poly.pdbx_strand_id
1 'polypeptide(L)'
;MVLLQRPHILLLLIGTHQFLQCWIAFGSVNEEGQKQEEFSEELLLKPLPDHKLLAHFHFQSSGPPSTSNGCHHHLFPKAISQLVQKFRIKEMELSFTKGRWNYESWGGFDPLSSSNAKPPGVELWAVFDVPQHHIDASWKNLTHTLSGLFCASINFLESTATYSTPEWSFPPASGNVTYGTLPCEAVCTENLTPWLKLLPCRDKAGIALLLDRPSLYRGFYHSQQLHLTSTGSSSEGIDSGIILEQTLTVVLQPNSEMAIEVHASEKHIQPSWSLSSIFGKQVSGRCVLAKPSSVYLLLDRGLVAELXFPNKENGKSAANGLTSENFWSNPSFELSANPDRIFLEESSSHSKSLSILYMFQVEKYCESEPFDIGLMWKVPVAWLCQQTPLHASRFLMGSGNERAAIAISLKSTQFTEGFMSANSKDGSCELRVDVFQVVPWYVKVYFHSLRVFVDQQPRAVSDIIEKIHVSPSKDKMSPGVMEVVLKLPCRVNTAALTIEFDKGFLRIDEYLPDANQGFDIPSAIISFPNFHASMVFLEDDSLNKSPLLSKFQEKCPVMSYTEVLLVPLTTPDFSMPYNVITITCTVFALYFGSLLNVLQRRVAEEERFLKAKAAKKTGRLPLLLSKLSAKLRGSGINQN
;
A
#
# COMPACT_ATOMS: atom_id res chain seq x y z
N MET A 1 62.15 -23.81 -35.79
CA MET A 1 62.26 -22.45 -35.24
C MET A 1 61.46 -21.43 -36.07
N VAL A 2 60.20 -21.73 -36.44
CA VAL A 2 59.35 -20.86 -37.30
C VAL A 2 57.92 -20.70 -36.75
N LEU A 3 57.65 -21.07 -35.50
CA LEU A 3 56.27 -21.04 -34.93
C LEU A 3 56.03 -19.93 -33.93
N LEU A 4 56.95 -18.96 -33.78
CA LEU A 4 56.82 -17.91 -32.73
C LEU A 4 56.58 -16.49 -33.27
N GLN A 5 56.17 -16.35 -34.55
CA GLN A 5 55.97 -15.00 -35.11
C GLN A 5 54.54 -14.64 -35.49
N ARG A 6 53.51 -15.24 -34.83
CA ARG A 6 52.13 -14.81 -35.03
C ARG A 6 51.49 -14.48 -33.68
N PRO A 7 51.41 -13.21 -33.32
CA PRO A 7 50.82 -12.80 -32.01
C PRO A 7 49.36 -13.23 -31.87
N HIS A 8 48.63 -13.46 -32.95
CA HIS A 8 47.24 -13.89 -32.93
C HIS A 8 47.07 -15.33 -32.43
N ILE A 9 48.02 -16.21 -32.61
CA ILE A 9 47.96 -17.60 -32.13
C ILE A 9 48.18 -17.62 -30.61
N LEU A 10 49.06 -16.75 -30.11
CA LEU A 10 49.31 -16.64 -28.66
C LEU A 10 48.07 -16.08 -27.93
N LEU A 11 47.38 -15.07 -28.49
CA LEU A 11 46.14 -14.52 -27.96
C LEU A 11 44.99 -15.56 -27.95
N LEU A 12 44.93 -16.40 -29.00
CA LEU A 12 43.91 -17.44 -29.09
C LEU A 12 44.17 -18.56 -28.05
N LEU A 13 45.41 -18.92 -27.82
CA LEU A 13 45.79 -19.90 -26.79
C LEU A 13 45.57 -19.38 -25.37
N ILE A 14 45.83 -18.10 -25.12
CA ILE A 14 45.55 -17.47 -23.81
C ILE A 14 44.04 -17.39 -23.61
N GLY A 15 43.28 -17.02 -24.64
CA GLY A 15 41.80 -16.98 -24.57
C GLY A 15 41.19 -18.34 -24.29
N THR A 16 41.67 -19.41 -24.95
CA THR A 16 41.19 -20.77 -24.71
C THR A 16 41.59 -21.28 -23.32
N HIS A 17 42.77 -20.90 -22.83
CA HIS A 17 43.22 -21.29 -21.48
C HIS A 17 42.37 -20.60 -20.40
N GLN A 18 42.02 -19.33 -20.58
CA GLN A 18 41.11 -18.62 -19.66
C GLN A 18 39.68 -19.19 -19.74
N PHE A 19 39.20 -19.54 -20.93
CA PHE A 19 37.90 -20.19 -21.10
C PHE A 19 37.89 -21.59 -20.45
N LEU A 20 38.96 -22.35 -20.58
CA LEU A 20 39.06 -23.67 -19.95
C LEU A 20 39.17 -23.56 -18.42
N GLN A 21 39.87 -22.55 -17.90
CA GLN A 21 39.94 -22.30 -16.46
C GLN A 21 38.57 -21.86 -15.90
N CYS A 22 37.79 -21.06 -16.63
CA CYS A 22 36.40 -20.75 -16.29
C CYS A 22 35.54 -22.02 -16.27
N TRP A 23 35.71 -22.93 -17.23
CA TRP A 23 34.96 -24.19 -17.27
C TRP A 23 35.38 -25.16 -16.15
N ILE A 24 36.64 -25.20 -15.77
CA ILE A 24 37.14 -26.04 -14.70
C ILE A 24 36.68 -25.45 -13.33
N ALA A 25 36.63 -24.12 -13.21
CA ALA A 25 36.08 -23.46 -12.02
C ALA A 25 34.58 -23.74 -11.87
N PHE A 26 33.85 -23.97 -12.96
CA PHE A 26 32.43 -24.35 -12.90
C PHE A 26 32.20 -25.81 -12.48
N GLY A 27 33.22 -26.68 -12.59
CA GLY A 27 33.10 -28.11 -12.33
C GLY A 27 33.54 -28.58 -10.95
N SER A 28 33.99 -27.69 -10.06
CA SER A 28 34.46 -28.07 -8.72
C SER A 28 33.86 -27.17 -7.63
N VAL A 29 32.54 -26.93 -7.69
CA VAL A 29 31.84 -26.36 -6.55
C VAL A 29 31.50 -27.52 -5.64
N ASN A 30 32.13 -27.59 -4.50
CA ASN A 30 31.74 -28.48 -3.42
C ASN A 30 30.28 -28.21 -3.06
N GLU A 31 29.43 -29.21 -3.19
CA GLU A 31 28.00 -29.15 -2.86
C GLU A 31 27.70 -29.04 -1.36
N GLU A 32 28.69 -28.71 -0.54
CA GLU A 32 28.46 -28.58 0.89
C GLU A 32 28.08 -27.14 1.25
N GLY A 33 26.77 -26.90 1.45
CA GLY A 33 26.25 -25.80 2.24
C GLY A 33 25.92 -24.48 1.55
N GLN A 34 25.86 -24.39 0.23
CA GLN A 34 25.30 -23.16 -0.38
C GLN A 34 23.78 -23.29 -0.51
N LYS A 35 23.06 -22.51 0.25
CA LYS A 35 21.61 -22.35 0.06
C LYS A 35 21.34 -21.87 -1.37
N GLN A 36 20.59 -22.67 -2.10
CA GLN A 36 20.11 -22.28 -3.42
C GLN A 36 19.05 -21.18 -3.28
N GLU A 37 19.02 -20.28 -4.25
CA GLU A 37 17.94 -19.33 -4.35
C GLU A 37 16.62 -20.05 -4.67
N GLU A 38 15.56 -19.72 -3.99
CA GLU A 38 14.23 -20.31 -4.19
C GLU A 38 13.21 -19.20 -4.47
N PHE A 39 12.19 -19.55 -5.24
CA PHE A 39 11.08 -18.65 -5.54
C PHE A 39 9.77 -19.45 -5.55
N SER A 40 8.73 -18.92 -4.90
CA SER A 40 7.38 -19.47 -4.92
C SER A 40 6.38 -18.41 -5.35
N GLU A 41 5.28 -18.85 -5.97
CA GLU A 41 4.14 -17.99 -6.29
C GLU A 41 2.84 -18.69 -5.90
N GLU A 42 2.01 -17.98 -5.17
CA GLU A 42 0.76 -18.51 -4.64
C GLU A 42 -0.33 -17.45 -4.74
N LEU A 43 -1.57 -17.88 -5.01
CA LEU A 43 -2.76 -17.02 -5.08
C LEU A 43 -3.84 -17.60 -4.20
N LEU A 44 -4.33 -16.83 -3.24
CA LEU A 44 -5.48 -17.20 -2.43
C LEU A 44 -6.69 -16.37 -2.88
N LEU A 45 -7.80 -17.08 -3.15
CA LEU A 45 -9.10 -16.48 -3.48
C LEU A 45 -10.06 -16.76 -2.33
N LYS A 46 -10.79 -15.75 -1.89
CA LYS A 46 -11.77 -15.88 -0.80
C LYS A 46 -13.05 -15.11 -1.17
N PRO A 47 -14.18 -15.80 -1.38
CA PRO A 47 -15.48 -15.11 -1.55
C PRO A 47 -15.85 -14.33 -0.29
N LEU A 48 -16.45 -13.15 -0.47
CA LEU A 48 -16.84 -12.24 0.62
C LEU A 48 -18.35 -12.07 0.66
N PRO A 49 -18.93 -11.81 1.86
CA PRO A 49 -20.40 -11.72 2.02
C PRO A 49 -21.07 -10.61 1.21
N ASP A 50 -20.34 -9.53 0.91
CA ASP A 50 -20.86 -8.35 0.21
C ASP A 50 -20.72 -8.44 -1.32
N HIS A 51 -20.80 -9.67 -1.88
CA HIS A 51 -20.74 -9.97 -3.31
C HIS A 51 -19.38 -9.61 -3.95
N LYS A 52 -18.33 -9.59 -3.14
CA LYS A 52 -16.96 -9.30 -3.60
C LYS A 52 -16.09 -10.54 -3.54
N LEU A 53 -14.94 -10.44 -4.15
CA LEU A 53 -13.92 -11.49 -4.10
C LEU A 53 -12.62 -10.85 -3.59
N LEU A 54 -12.04 -11.47 -2.58
CA LEU A 54 -10.70 -11.14 -2.13
C LEU A 54 -9.72 -12.02 -2.89
N ALA A 55 -8.69 -11.42 -3.45
CA ALA A 55 -7.56 -12.11 -4.07
C ALA A 55 -6.27 -11.65 -3.38
N HIS A 56 -5.52 -12.61 -2.87
CA HIS A 56 -4.26 -12.37 -2.19
C HIS A 56 -3.15 -13.12 -2.91
N PHE A 57 -2.29 -12.38 -3.59
CA PHE A 57 -1.09 -12.87 -4.27
C PHE A 57 0.07 -12.87 -3.28
N HIS A 58 0.76 -13.99 -3.18
CA HIS A 58 1.91 -14.17 -2.31
C HIS A 58 3.09 -14.70 -3.13
N PHE A 59 4.17 -13.95 -3.14
CA PHE A 59 5.42 -14.31 -3.81
C PHE A 59 6.53 -14.28 -2.78
N GLN A 60 7.27 -15.39 -2.64
CA GLN A 60 8.40 -15.43 -1.73
C GLN A 60 9.68 -15.78 -2.48
N SER A 61 10.71 -14.98 -2.26
CA SER A 61 12.07 -15.23 -2.78
C SER A 61 13.01 -15.41 -1.60
N SER A 62 13.82 -16.45 -1.61
CA SER A 62 14.89 -16.61 -0.64
C SER A 62 16.24 -16.55 -1.35
N GLY A 63 17.23 -15.99 -0.68
CA GLY A 63 18.57 -15.82 -1.23
C GLY A 63 19.66 -16.00 -0.21
N PRO A 64 20.91 -16.19 -0.65
CA PRO A 64 22.05 -16.35 0.25
C PRO A 64 22.30 -15.08 1.07
N PRO A 65 23.02 -15.18 2.18
CA PRO A 65 23.34 -14.00 2.99
C PRO A 65 24.14 -12.97 2.19
N SER A 66 23.92 -11.71 2.51
CA SER A 66 24.52 -10.58 1.76
C SER A 66 26.05 -10.53 1.76
N THR A 67 26.69 -11.29 2.64
CA THR A 67 28.14 -11.31 2.81
C THR A 67 28.88 -12.25 1.86
N SER A 68 28.17 -13.09 1.08
CA SER A 68 28.83 -14.03 0.19
C SER A 68 29.34 -13.30 -1.07
N ASN A 69 30.64 -13.16 -1.18
CA ASN A 69 31.31 -12.56 -2.33
C ASN A 69 31.18 -13.49 -3.55
N GLY A 70 30.67 -12.97 -4.64
CA GLY A 70 30.62 -13.65 -5.92
C GLY A 70 29.32 -14.39 -6.25
N CYS A 71 28.27 -14.21 -5.47
CA CYS A 71 26.98 -14.80 -5.79
C CYS A 71 26.34 -14.14 -7.02
N HIS A 72 25.87 -14.96 -7.93
CA HIS A 72 25.04 -14.53 -9.05
C HIS A 72 23.58 -14.59 -8.62
N HIS A 73 22.90 -13.46 -8.66
CA HIS A 73 21.47 -13.38 -8.31
C HIS A 73 20.64 -13.74 -9.55
N HIS A 74 20.12 -14.96 -9.58
CA HIS A 74 19.28 -15.47 -10.66
C HIS A 74 17.78 -15.35 -10.34
N LEU A 75 17.39 -15.68 -9.11
CA LEU A 75 16.00 -15.65 -8.64
C LEU A 75 15.77 -14.51 -7.65
N PHE A 76 16.71 -14.27 -6.75
CA PHE A 76 16.59 -13.22 -5.73
C PHE A 76 16.94 -11.85 -6.34
N PRO A 77 16.12 -10.80 -6.14
CA PRO A 77 16.37 -9.49 -6.75
C PRO A 77 17.62 -8.81 -6.17
N LYS A 78 18.59 -8.55 -7.02
CA LYS A 78 19.87 -7.91 -6.67
C LYS A 78 19.69 -6.55 -5.98
N ALA A 79 18.68 -5.76 -6.40
CA ALA A 79 18.41 -4.46 -5.80
C ALA A 79 18.10 -4.58 -4.31
N ILE A 80 17.36 -5.61 -3.91
CA ILE A 80 17.00 -5.87 -2.50
C ILE A 80 18.23 -6.35 -1.72
N SER A 81 19.04 -7.24 -2.29
CA SER A 81 20.28 -7.68 -1.66
C SER A 81 21.21 -6.47 -1.37
N GLN A 82 21.31 -5.56 -2.34
CA GLN A 82 22.11 -4.32 -2.19
C GLN A 82 21.53 -3.39 -1.09
N LEU A 83 20.21 -3.31 -0.96
CA LEU A 83 19.57 -2.54 0.12
C LEU A 83 19.93 -3.09 1.48
N VAL A 84 19.79 -4.42 1.66
CA VAL A 84 20.12 -5.11 2.92
C VAL A 84 21.58 -4.86 3.30
N GLN A 85 22.48 -5.06 2.34
CA GLN A 85 23.92 -4.89 2.57
C GLN A 85 24.30 -3.45 2.91
N LYS A 86 23.76 -2.49 2.14
CA LYS A 86 24.09 -1.06 2.27
C LYS A 86 23.59 -0.46 3.58
N PHE A 87 22.38 -0.81 3.99
CA PHE A 87 21.73 -0.19 5.15
C PHE A 87 21.69 -1.11 6.38
N ARG A 88 22.21 -2.34 6.27
CA ARG A 88 22.23 -3.34 7.33
C ARG A 88 20.83 -3.56 7.93
N ILE A 89 19.87 -3.82 7.04
CA ILE A 89 18.47 -4.04 7.42
C ILE A 89 18.31 -5.44 7.99
N LYS A 90 17.79 -5.57 9.21
CA LYS A 90 17.37 -6.84 9.80
C LYS A 90 15.97 -7.22 9.32
N GLU A 91 15.06 -6.26 9.37
CA GLU A 91 13.67 -6.47 8.98
C GLU A 91 13.11 -5.16 8.47
N MET A 92 12.22 -5.23 7.46
CA MET A 92 11.61 -4.05 6.89
C MET A 92 10.30 -4.45 6.22
N GLU A 93 9.30 -3.60 6.37
CA GLU A 93 8.05 -3.75 5.63
C GLU A 93 7.67 -2.40 5.03
N LEU A 94 7.35 -2.43 3.73
CA LEU A 94 6.87 -1.28 2.97
C LEU A 94 5.53 -1.65 2.34
N SER A 95 4.50 -0.85 2.58
CA SER A 95 3.19 -1.06 1.98
C SER A 95 2.70 0.18 1.22
N PHE A 96 2.00 -0.05 0.12
CA PHE A 96 1.30 0.94 -0.68
C PHE A 96 -0.16 0.51 -0.75
N THR A 97 -1.06 1.28 -0.15
CA THR A 97 -2.44 0.88 0.01
C THR A 97 -3.40 1.94 -0.50
N LYS A 98 -4.38 1.49 -1.30
CA LYS A 98 -5.51 2.29 -1.77
C LYS A 98 -6.80 1.71 -1.17
N GLY A 99 -7.62 2.57 -0.60
CA GLY A 99 -8.86 2.17 0.05
C GLY A 99 -8.65 1.78 1.51
N ARG A 100 -9.74 1.45 2.17
CA ARG A 100 -9.75 1.03 3.57
C ARG A 100 -10.34 -0.37 3.69
N TRP A 101 -9.72 -1.19 4.53
CA TRP A 101 -10.22 -2.54 4.82
C TRP A 101 -11.54 -2.44 5.58
N ASN A 102 -12.54 -3.18 5.11
CA ASN A 102 -13.86 -3.21 5.75
C ASN A 102 -13.93 -4.37 6.76
N TYR A 103 -13.57 -4.08 8.00
CA TYR A 103 -13.53 -5.09 9.07
C TYR A 103 -14.91 -5.70 9.37
N GLU A 104 -16.00 -4.97 9.10
CA GLU A 104 -17.36 -5.47 9.32
C GLU A 104 -17.77 -6.54 8.28
N SER A 105 -17.43 -6.32 7.01
CA SER A 105 -17.85 -7.20 5.92
C SER A 105 -16.82 -8.25 5.56
N TRP A 106 -15.51 -7.87 5.57
CA TRP A 106 -14.45 -8.77 5.07
C TRP A 106 -13.76 -9.56 6.18
N GLY A 107 -14.11 -9.26 7.44
CA GLY A 107 -13.52 -9.91 8.60
C GLY A 107 -12.28 -9.21 9.13
N GLY A 108 -11.84 -9.64 10.30
CA GLY A 108 -10.69 -9.06 10.98
C GLY A 108 -10.02 -10.03 11.94
N PHE A 109 -10.50 -11.28 11.99
CA PHE A 109 -9.93 -12.32 12.86
C PHE A 109 -9.47 -13.52 12.02
N ASP A 110 -8.60 -13.25 11.05
CA ASP A 110 -7.92 -14.30 10.29
C ASP A 110 -6.48 -13.85 10.03
N PRO A 111 -5.56 -14.75 9.72
CA PRO A 111 -4.16 -14.36 9.48
C PRO A 111 -3.99 -13.35 8.36
N LEU A 112 -4.84 -13.45 7.34
CA LEU A 112 -4.78 -12.56 6.18
C LEU A 112 -5.14 -11.12 6.55
N SER A 113 -6.27 -10.92 7.25
CA SER A 113 -6.70 -9.57 7.67
C SER A 113 -5.77 -8.96 8.72
N SER A 114 -5.21 -9.79 9.62
CA SER A 114 -4.32 -9.32 10.67
C SER A 114 -2.97 -8.84 10.13
N SER A 115 -2.46 -9.47 9.07
CA SER A 115 -1.13 -9.14 8.50
C SER A 115 -1.21 -8.20 7.31
N ASN A 116 -2.27 -8.25 6.51
CA ASN A 116 -2.30 -7.61 5.19
C ASN A 116 -3.33 -6.48 5.05
N ALA A 117 -4.16 -6.23 6.08
CA ALA A 117 -5.08 -5.09 6.07
C ALA A 117 -4.33 -3.82 6.50
N LYS A 118 -3.67 -3.16 5.56
CA LYS A 118 -2.84 -1.96 5.82
C LYS A 118 -3.64 -0.66 5.67
N PRO A 119 -3.17 0.44 6.28
CA PRO A 119 -3.86 1.73 6.17
C PRO A 119 -3.64 2.37 4.80
N PRO A 120 -4.51 3.28 4.37
CA PRO A 120 -4.32 3.98 3.09
C PRO A 120 -3.02 4.79 3.04
N GLY A 121 -2.43 4.88 1.86
CA GLY A 121 -1.19 5.60 1.61
C GLY A 121 0.02 4.69 1.68
N VAL A 122 1.13 5.24 2.15
CA VAL A 122 2.38 4.50 2.32
C VAL A 122 2.66 4.31 3.81
N GLU A 123 2.99 3.08 4.18
CA GLU A 123 3.47 2.75 5.52
C GLU A 123 4.82 2.04 5.38
N LEU A 124 5.80 2.47 6.17
CA LEU A 124 7.15 1.89 6.18
C LEU A 124 7.61 1.73 7.63
N TRP A 125 8.11 0.54 7.95
CA TRP A 125 8.86 0.37 9.18
C TRP A 125 10.11 -0.47 8.90
N ALA A 126 11.15 -0.24 9.70
CA ALA A 126 12.42 -0.95 9.52
C ALA A 126 13.16 -1.11 10.84
N VAL A 127 13.89 -2.22 10.95
CA VAL A 127 14.83 -2.50 12.03
C VAL A 127 16.22 -2.60 11.42
N PHE A 128 17.16 -1.86 11.99
CA PHE A 128 18.53 -1.77 11.49
C PHE A 128 19.52 -2.44 12.44
N ASP A 129 20.53 -3.06 11.87
CA ASP A 129 21.68 -3.60 12.61
C ASP A 129 22.83 -2.59 12.63
N VAL A 130 22.53 -1.38 13.12
CA VAL A 130 23.49 -0.29 13.21
C VAL A 130 23.44 0.33 14.62
N PRO A 131 24.51 1.00 15.07
CA PRO A 131 24.46 1.74 16.34
C PRO A 131 23.37 2.81 16.36
N GLN A 132 22.79 3.07 17.53
CA GLN A 132 21.66 3.98 17.73
C GLN A 132 21.84 5.35 17.04
N HIS A 133 23.03 5.92 17.13
CA HIS A 133 23.31 7.24 16.54
C HIS A 133 23.38 7.27 15.01
N HIS A 134 23.38 6.11 14.35
CA HIS A 134 23.35 6.01 12.89
C HIS A 134 21.95 5.68 12.33
N ILE A 135 20.97 5.39 13.17
CA ILE A 135 19.62 4.96 12.72
C ILE A 135 18.97 6.05 11.86
N ASP A 136 18.98 7.31 12.30
CA ASP A 136 18.35 8.42 11.57
C ASP A 136 18.98 8.61 10.19
N ALA A 137 20.32 8.52 10.11
CA ALA A 137 21.02 8.61 8.83
C ALA A 137 20.70 7.44 7.90
N SER A 138 20.64 6.22 8.46
CA SER A 138 20.28 5.01 7.70
C SER A 138 18.84 5.09 7.19
N TRP A 139 17.91 5.52 8.04
CA TRP A 139 16.50 5.72 7.70
C TRP A 139 16.36 6.74 6.55
N LYS A 140 16.97 7.91 6.68
CA LYS A 140 16.90 8.96 5.65
C LYS A 140 17.44 8.46 4.31
N ASN A 141 18.60 7.79 4.31
CA ASN A 141 19.18 7.23 3.08
C ASN A 141 18.33 6.10 2.50
N LEU A 142 17.73 5.26 3.34
CA LEU A 142 16.82 4.20 2.93
C LEU A 142 15.58 4.78 2.25
N THR A 143 14.92 5.76 2.88
CA THR A 143 13.70 6.38 2.32
C THR A 143 13.98 7.05 0.97
N HIS A 144 15.11 7.73 0.82
CA HIS A 144 15.53 8.30 -0.47
C HIS A 144 15.76 7.21 -1.53
N THR A 145 16.37 6.09 -1.15
CA THR A 145 16.64 4.98 -2.09
C THR A 145 15.32 4.30 -2.50
N LEU A 146 14.43 4.05 -1.55
CA LEU A 146 13.10 3.44 -1.80
C LEU A 146 12.24 4.37 -2.67
N SER A 147 12.30 5.68 -2.44
CA SER A 147 11.60 6.68 -3.26
C SER A 147 12.00 6.56 -4.72
N GLY A 148 13.31 6.48 -5.00
CA GLY A 148 13.81 6.27 -6.35
C GLY A 148 13.44 4.91 -6.94
N LEU A 149 13.43 3.85 -6.11
CA LEU A 149 13.14 2.50 -6.57
C LEU A 149 11.66 2.32 -6.93
N PHE A 150 10.74 2.88 -6.13
CA PHE A 150 9.30 2.65 -6.28
C PHE A 150 8.55 3.84 -6.91
N CYS A 151 9.25 4.92 -7.27
CA CYS A 151 8.64 6.13 -7.86
C CYS A 151 7.53 6.70 -6.97
N ALA A 152 7.80 6.81 -5.67
CA ALA A 152 6.84 7.28 -4.67
C ALA A 152 7.53 8.29 -3.75
N SER A 153 6.74 9.14 -3.09
CA SER A 153 7.25 10.24 -2.27
C SER A 153 7.74 9.79 -0.88
N ILE A 154 8.29 8.58 -0.78
CA ILE A 154 8.78 7.97 0.47
C ILE A 154 9.87 8.84 1.14
N ASN A 155 10.59 9.62 0.34
CA ASN A 155 11.61 10.57 0.86
C ASN A 155 11.03 11.63 1.79
N PHE A 156 9.70 11.84 1.79
CA PHE A 156 9.04 12.73 2.76
C PHE A 156 8.82 12.08 4.13
N LEU A 157 9.20 10.81 4.31
CA LEU A 157 9.28 10.19 5.65
C LEU A 157 10.55 10.69 6.37
N GLU A 158 10.58 11.99 6.63
CA GLU A 158 11.63 12.66 7.39
C GLU A 158 11.31 12.61 8.90
N SER A 159 12.17 13.16 9.72
CA SER A 159 12.01 13.21 11.18
C SER A 159 10.66 13.76 11.65
N THR A 160 10.04 14.64 10.85
CA THR A 160 8.73 15.21 11.14
C THR A 160 7.56 14.22 10.98
N ALA A 161 7.77 13.10 10.30
CA ALA A 161 6.76 12.09 10.01
C ALA A 161 7.15 10.69 10.52
N THR A 162 8.27 10.55 11.23
CA THR A 162 8.79 9.26 11.68
C THR A 162 8.89 9.19 13.19
N TYR A 163 8.73 7.98 13.71
CA TYR A 163 8.85 7.68 15.13
C TYR A 163 9.72 6.45 15.33
N SER A 164 10.66 6.56 16.26
CA SER A 164 11.56 5.46 16.59
C SER A 164 11.16 4.82 17.93
N THR A 165 11.23 3.51 17.97
CA THR A 165 10.99 2.68 19.14
C THR A 165 9.59 2.78 19.73
N PRO A 166 8.54 2.31 19.01
CA PRO A 166 7.29 1.94 19.68
C PRO A 166 7.57 0.89 20.75
N GLU A 167 6.99 1.04 21.94
CA GLU A 167 7.29 0.17 23.07
C GLU A 167 6.42 -1.09 23.12
N TRP A 168 5.15 -0.98 22.73
CA TRP A 168 4.17 -2.05 22.93
C TRP A 168 3.35 -2.41 21.69
N SER A 169 3.33 -1.56 20.69
CA SER A 169 2.30 -1.57 19.63
C SER A 169 2.66 -2.40 18.40
N PHE A 170 3.91 -2.78 18.25
CA PHE A 170 4.37 -3.57 17.11
C PHE A 170 4.74 -4.98 17.54
N PRO A 171 4.59 -5.95 16.61
CA PRO A 171 5.07 -7.29 16.90
C PRO A 171 6.54 -7.23 17.30
N PRO A 172 6.98 -8.17 18.13
CA PRO A 172 8.32 -8.10 18.70
C PRO A 172 9.38 -8.24 17.64
N ALA A 173 9.73 -7.12 17.04
CA ALA A 173 10.95 -7.02 16.25
C ALA A 173 12.14 -7.04 17.23
N SER A 174 13.18 -7.77 16.88
CA SER A 174 14.38 -7.83 17.70
C SER A 174 15.23 -6.57 17.49
N GLY A 175 14.80 -5.45 18.09
CA GLY A 175 15.56 -4.21 17.99
C GLY A 175 14.69 -2.97 17.94
N ASN A 176 15.33 -1.84 17.71
CA ASN A 176 14.67 -0.54 17.64
C ASN A 176 13.96 -0.37 16.31
N VAL A 177 12.64 -0.32 16.33
CA VAL A 177 11.81 -0.11 15.15
C VAL A 177 11.75 1.38 14.83
N THR A 178 12.00 1.76 13.57
CA THR A 178 11.67 3.09 13.04
C THR A 178 10.43 2.95 12.17
N TYR A 179 9.42 3.78 12.42
CA TYR A 179 8.11 3.74 11.78
C TYR A 179 7.76 5.08 11.16
N GLY A 180 7.20 5.06 9.96
CA GLY A 180 6.69 6.26 9.31
C GLY A 180 5.54 5.93 8.36
N THR A 181 4.66 6.90 8.18
CA THR A 181 3.49 6.74 7.31
C THR A 181 3.12 8.03 6.60
N LEU A 182 2.67 7.90 5.35
CA LEU A 182 2.20 9.01 4.50
C LEU A 182 0.79 8.67 4.00
N PRO A 183 -0.25 9.02 4.76
CA PRO A 183 -1.63 8.66 4.39
C PRO A 183 -2.10 9.37 3.11
N CYS A 184 -1.51 10.51 2.74
CA CYS A 184 -1.87 11.29 1.55
C CYS A 184 -1.22 10.78 0.26
N GLU A 185 -0.24 9.87 0.35
CA GLU A 185 0.49 9.43 -0.85
C GLU A 185 -0.41 8.60 -1.76
N ALA A 186 -0.56 9.06 -2.99
CA ALA A 186 -1.41 8.39 -3.97
C ALA A 186 -0.75 7.11 -4.48
N VAL A 187 -1.44 5.99 -4.31
CA VAL A 187 -0.98 4.70 -4.82
C VAL A 187 -1.44 4.54 -6.27
N CYS A 188 -0.51 4.30 -7.16
CA CYS A 188 -0.74 4.33 -8.61
C CYS A 188 -0.01 3.22 -9.35
N THR A 189 -0.23 3.15 -10.66
CA THR A 189 0.39 2.14 -11.53
C THR A 189 1.93 2.24 -11.58
N GLU A 190 2.45 3.42 -11.27
CA GLU A 190 3.90 3.66 -11.26
C GLU A 190 4.61 2.92 -10.13
N ASN A 191 3.92 2.72 -8.99
CA ASN A 191 4.47 1.97 -7.86
C ASN A 191 4.47 0.46 -8.13
N LEU A 192 3.44 -0.04 -8.82
CA LEU A 192 3.31 -1.46 -9.14
C LEU A 192 4.36 -1.93 -10.14
N THR A 193 4.72 -1.09 -11.10
CA THR A 193 5.68 -1.46 -12.16
C THR A 193 7.06 -1.86 -11.59
N PRO A 194 7.73 -1.07 -10.75
CA PRO A 194 8.99 -1.52 -10.14
C PRO A 194 8.82 -2.70 -9.18
N TRP A 195 7.68 -2.79 -8.48
CA TRP A 195 7.37 -3.93 -7.61
C TRP A 195 7.31 -5.25 -8.40
N LEU A 196 6.66 -5.24 -9.59
CA LEU A 196 6.60 -6.39 -10.49
C LEU A 196 7.98 -6.76 -11.06
N LYS A 197 8.87 -5.78 -11.24
CA LYS A 197 10.22 -6.02 -11.75
C LYS A 197 11.10 -6.81 -10.79
N LEU A 198 10.73 -6.88 -9.51
CA LEU A 198 11.45 -7.69 -8.53
C LEU A 198 11.15 -9.18 -8.68
N LEU A 199 10.01 -9.55 -9.29
CA LEU A 199 9.64 -10.94 -9.52
C LEU A 199 10.49 -11.55 -10.65
N PRO A 200 10.99 -12.80 -10.52
CA PRO A 200 11.80 -13.44 -11.56
C PRO A 200 11.10 -13.56 -12.91
N CYS A 201 9.82 -13.97 -12.93
CA CYS A 201 9.02 -14.09 -14.15
C CYS A 201 8.26 -12.80 -14.51
N ARG A 202 8.30 -11.80 -13.64
CA ARG A 202 7.58 -10.52 -13.80
C ARG A 202 6.09 -10.77 -14.05
N ASP A 203 5.49 -10.01 -14.98
CA ASP A 203 4.10 -10.17 -15.45
C ASP A 203 4.02 -10.95 -16.77
N LYS A 204 4.99 -11.83 -17.03
CA LYS A 204 5.11 -12.55 -18.33
C LYS A 204 4.75 -14.03 -18.24
N ALA A 205 4.77 -14.62 -17.05
CA ALA A 205 4.47 -16.03 -16.86
C ALA A 205 4.00 -16.26 -15.41
N GLY A 206 3.30 -17.37 -15.21
CA GLY A 206 2.82 -17.79 -13.90
C GLY A 206 1.63 -16.99 -13.41
N ILE A 207 1.40 -17.02 -12.11
CA ILE A 207 0.27 -16.36 -11.45
C ILE A 207 0.32 -14.83 -11.63
N ALA A 208 1.53 -14.28 -11.74
CA ALA A 208 1.72 -12.84 -11.93
C ALA A 208 1.15 -12.31 -13.27
N LEU A 209 0.82 -13.18 -14.25
CA LEU A 209 0.09 -12.82 -15.46
C LEU A 209 -1.27 -12.16 -15.15
N LEU A 210 -1.91 -12.57 -14.04
CA LEU A 210 -3.21 -12.04 -13.61
C LEU A 210 -3.12 -10.59 -13.12
N LEU A 211 -1.92 -10.06 -12.87
CA LEU A 211 -1.74 -8.72 -12.31
C LEU A 211 -1.96 -7.64 -13.38
N ASP A 212 -3.19 -7.55 -13.84
CA ASP A 212 -3.64 -6.55 -14.81
C ASP A 212 -3.94 -5.22 -14.11
N ARG A 213 -3.20 -4.17 -14.50
CA ARG A 213 -3.29 -2.86 -13.84
C ARG A 213 -4.70 -2.27 -13.80
N PRO A 214 -5.43 -2.19 -14.94
CA PRO A 214 -6.80 -1.67 -14.91
C PRO A 214 -7.73 -2.42 -13.96
N SER A 215 -7.65 -3.74 -13.94
CA SER A 215 -8.49 -4.58 -13.07
C SER A 215 -8.17 -4.38 -11.60
N LEU A 216 -6.89 -4.35 -11.24
CA LEU A 216 -6.42 -4.18 -9.86
C LEU A 216 -6.84 -2.83 -9.28
N TYR A 217 -6.65 -1.73 -10.05
CA TYR A 217 -6.91 -0.38 -9.54
C TYR A 217 -8.39 0.01 -9.54
N ARG A 218 -9.27 -0.80 -10.17
CA ARG A 218 -10.73 -0.70 -10.01
C ARG A 218 -11.23 -1.31 -8.70
N GLY A 219 -10.40 -2.06 -8.00
CA GLY A 219 -10.76 -2.69 -6.73
C GLY A 219 -11.14 -1.71 -5.63
N PHE A 220 -11.94 -2.17 -4.69
CA PHE A 220 -12.36 -1.42 -3.50
C PHE A 220 -11.21 -1.27 -2.49
N TYR A 221 -10.31 -2.23 -2.50
CA TYR A 221 -9.10 -2.25 -1.68
C TYR A 221 -7.97 -2.80 -2.51
N HIS A 222 -6.79 -2.20 -2.36
CA HIS A 222 -5.57 -2.64 -3.03
C HIS A 222 -4.40 -2.34 -2.08
N SER A 223 -3.67 -3.35 -1.68
CA SER A 223 -2.47 -3.18 -0.85
C SER A 223 -1.35 -4.03 -1.42
N GLN A 224 -0.31 -3.39 -1.89
CA GLN A 224 0.92 -4.06 -2.32
C GLN A 224 1.98 -3.87 -1.24
N GLN A 225 2.60 -4.96 -0.82
CA GLN A 225 3.55 -4.96 0.28
C GLN A 225 4.85 -5.63 -0.12
N LEU A 226 5.89 -5.27 0.59
CA LEU A 226 7.21 -5.85 0.47
C LEU A 226 7.73 -6.02 1.89
N HIS A 227 7.81 -7.27 2.35
CA HIS A 227 8.35 -7.63 3.66
C HIS A 227 9.67 -8.33 3.47
N LEU A 228 10.68 -7.84 4.16
CA LEU A 228 12.07 -8.29 4.03
C LEU A 228 12.60 -8.70 5.40
N THR A 229 13.14 -9.91 5.48
CA THR A 229 13.80 -10.42 6.69
C THR A 229 15.20 -10.88 6.34
N SER A 230 16.18 -10.45 7.13
CA SER A 230 17.58 -10.84 6.96
C SER A 230 18.13 -11.42 8.27
N THR A 231 18.46 -12.69 8.25
CA THR A 231 19.12 -13.35 9.40
C THR A 231 20.62 -13.22 9.24
N GLY A 232 21.23 -12.43 10.11
CA GLY A 232 22.69 -12.27 10.15
C GLY A 232 23.40 -13.49 10.70
N SER A 233 24.68 -13.61 10.40
CA SER A 233 25.56 -14.71 10.81
C SER A 233 25.98 -14.60 12.28
N SER A 234 25.02 -14.57 13.21
CA SER A 234 25.37 -14.58 14.64
C SER A 234 25.09 -15.94 15.27
N SER A 235 26.16 -16.64 15.60
CA SER A 235 26.29 -17.78 16.54
C SER A 235 25.22 -18.88 16.47
N GLU A 236 25.69 -20.06 16.14
CA GLU A 236 25.03 -21.36 16.32
C GLU A 236 24.00 -21.77 15.26
N GLY A 237 24.50 -22.16 14.09
CA GLY A 237 23.83 -23.14 13.23
C GLY A 237 22.50 -22.78 12.59
N ILE A 238 22.02 -21.55 12.75
CA ILE A 238 20.79 -21.10 12.10
C ILE A 238 21.16 -20.56 10.71
N ASP A 239 20.44 -21.04 9.72
CA ASP A 239 20.60 -20.69 8.31
C ASP A 239 20.56 -19.18 8.07
N SER A 240 21.71 -18.57 7.79
CA SER A 240 21.78 -17.17 7.39
C SER A 240 21.25 -17.01 5.95
N GLY A 241 20.35 -16.06 5.76
CA GLY A 241 19.77 -15.81 4.45
C GLY A 241 18.90 -14.55 4.43
N ILE A 242 18.46 -14.19 3.24
CA ILE A 242 17.51 -13.09 3.05
C ILE A 242 16.22 -13.68 2.49
N ILE A 243 15.10 -13.35 3.12
CA ILE A 243 13.77 -13.71 2.65
C ILE A 243 13.06 -12.42 2.25
N LEU A 244 12.53 -12.40 1.04
CA LEU A 244 11.72 -11.32 0.51
C LEU A 244 10.33 -11.87 0.23
N GLU A 245 9.34 -11.35 0.92
CA GLU A 245 7.92 -11.60 0.65
C GLU A 245 7.33 -10.40 -0.06
N GLN A 246 6.72 -10.64 -1.20
CA GLN A 246 5.96 -9.64 -1.94
C GLN A 246 4.51 -10.07 -1.97
N THR A 247 3.64 -9.32 -1.32
CA THR A 247 2.21 -9.64 -1.31
C THR A 247 1.41 -8.53 -1.99
N LEU A 248 0.32 -8.94 -2.63
CA LEU A 248 -0.66 -8.03 -3.19
C LEU A 248 -2.05 -8.53 -2.81
N THR A 249 -2.75 -7.74 -1.99
CA THR A 249 -4.11 -8.04 -1.54
C THR A 249 -5.07 -7.08 -2.21
N VAL A 250 -6.06 -7.61 -2.93
CA VAL A 250 -7.08 -6.80 -3.61
C VAL A 250 -8.47 -7.35 -3.32
N VAL A 251 -9.45 -6.44 -3.20
CA VAL A 251 -10.86 -6.77 -3.08
C VAL A 251 -11.56 -6.25 -4.33
N LEU A 252 -12.11 -7.17 -5.11
CA LEU A 252 -12.67 -6.90 -6.43
C LEU A 252 -14.16 -7.24 -6.46
N GLN A 253 -14.89 -6.58 -7.36
CA GLN A 253 -16.29 -6.88 -7.64
C GLN A 253 -16.35 -7.73 -8.91
N PRO A 254 -16.87 -8.96 -8.85
CA PRO A 254 -17.15 -9.70 -10.08
C PRO A 254 -18.13 -8.95 -10.96
N ASN A 255 -17.88 -8.90 -12.27
CA ASN A 255 -18.75 -8.23 -13.22
C ASN A 255 -20.08 -8.99 -13.34
N SER A 256 -21.18 -8.31 -13.07
CA SER A 256 -22.53 -8.91 -13.16
C SER A 256 -23.02 -9.09 -14.59
N GLU A 257 -22.25 -8.64 -15.60
CA GLU A 257 -22.64 -8.76 -17.02
C GLU A 257 -22.63 -10.19 -17.54
N MET A 258 -21.99 -11.14 -16.82
CA MET A 258 -22.03 -12.56 -17.15
C MET A 258 -23.18 -13.31 -16.45
N ALA A 259 -23.97 -12.65 -15.62
CA ALA A 259 -25.23 -13.18 -15.17
C ALA A 259 -26.20 -13.12 -16.36
N ILE A 260 -26.22 -14.19 -17.16
CA ILE A 260 -27.27 -14.48 -18.14
C ILE A 260 -28.61 -14.07 -17.53
N GLU A 261 -29.47 -13.40 -18.28
CA GLU A 261 -30.82 -12.95 -17.92
C GLU A 261 -31.59 -13.96 -17.06
N VAL A 262 -31.24 -14.08 -15.79
CA VAL A 262 -32.01 -14.83 -14.82
C VAL A 262 -32.98 -13.83 -14.20
N HIS A 263 -34.25 -14.18 -14.25
CA HIS A 263 -35.40 -13.36 -13.86
C HIS A 263 -35.18 -12.45 -12.64
N ALA A 264 -35.77 -11.28 -12.68
CA ALA A 264 -35.64 -10.16 -11.72
C ALA A 264 -35.96 -10.49 -10.23
N SER A 265 -36.28 -11.73 -9.89
CA SER A 265 -36.56 -12.18 -8.53
C SER A 265 -35.35 -12.77 -7.77
N GLU A 266 -34.17 -12.90 -8.45
CA GLU A 266 -33.01 -13.56 -7.83
C GLU A 266 -31.91 -12.60 -7.40
N LYS A 267 -32.29 -11.47 -6.79
CA LYS A 267 -31.38 -10.43 -6.28
C LYS A 267 -30.44 -10.89 -5.15
N HIS A 268 -30.58 -12.11 -4.66
CA HIS A 268 -29.85 -12.57 -3.48
C HIS A 268 -28.76 -13.62 -3.76
N ILE A 269 -28.62 -14.06 -5.02
CA ILE A 269 -27.56 -15.01 -5.36
C ILE A 269 -26.22 -14.25 -5.51
N GLN A 270 -25.16 -14.81 -4.94
CA GLN A 270 -23.80 -14.27 -5.08
C GLN A 270 -23.39 -14.31 -6.56
N PRO A 271 -22.66 -13.30 -7.05
CA PRO A 271 -22.21 -13.30 -8.45
C PRO A 271 -21.24 -14.45 -8.73
N SER A 272 -21.48 -15.16 -9.81
CA SER A 272 -20.52 -16.14 -10.32
C SER A 272 -19.33 -15.42 -10.96
N TRP A 273 -18.16 -16.05 -10.90
CA TRP A 273 -16.93 -15.43 -11.40
C TRP A 273 -15.95 -16.48 -11.90
N SER A 274 -15.02 -16.06 -12.74
CA SER A 274 -13.81 -16.81 -13.09
C SER A 274 -12.61 -15.87 -13.05
N LEU A 275 -11.40 -16.41 -13.04
CA LEU A 275 -10.18 -15.58 -13.06
C LEU A 275 -10.18 -14.66 -14.30
N SER A 276 -10.55 -15.19 -15.45
CA SER A 276 -10.62 -14.43 -16.69
C SER A 276 -11.66 -13.30 -16.63
N SER A 277 -12.81 -13.54 -15.97
CA SER A 277 -13.86 -12.51 -15.84
C SER A 277 -13.45 -11.37 -14.89
N ILE A 278 -12.63 -11.68 -13.87
CA ILE A 278 -12.22 -10.71 -12.86
C ILE A 278 -10.98 -9.93 -13.32
N PHE A 279 -9.94 -10.63 -13.78
CA PHE A 279 -8.66 -10.03 -14.12
C PHE A 279 -8.50 -9.68 -15.60
N GLY A 280 -9.47 -10.10 -16.44
CA GLY A 280 -9.38 -9.91 -17.90
C GLY A 280 -8.28 -10.74 -18.56
N LYS A 281 -7.69 -11.68 -17.83
CA LYS A 281 -6.57 -12.52 -18.28
C LYS A 281 -6.69 -13.94 -17.68
N GLN A 282 -6.05 -14.87 -18.36
CA GLN A 282 -5.91 -16.26 -17.91
C GLN A 282 -4.43 -16.57 -17.68
N VAL A 283 -4.15 -17.58 -16.86
CA VAL A 283 -2.78 -18.05 -16.69
C VAL A 283 -2.43 -18.96 -17.88
N SER A 284 -1.80 -18.37 -18.88
CA SER A 284 -1.49 -19.02 -20.16
C SER A 284 -0.10 -19.67 -20.22
N GLY A 285 0.71 -19.55 -19.16
CA GLY A 285 2.04 -20.14 -19.11
C GLY A 285 2.59 -20.16 -17.70
N ARG A 286 3.28 -21.24 -17.35
CA ARG A 286 3.86 -21.37 -16.01
C ARG A 286 5.15 -20.55 -15.85
N CYS A 287 5.42 -20.09 -14.64
CA CYS A 287 6.75 -19.59 -14.27
C CYS A 287 7.61 -20.80 -13.89
N VAL A 288 8.51 -21.18 -14.77
CA VAL A 288 9.37 -22.39 -14.60
C VAL A 288 10.26 -22.26 -13.35
N LEU A 289 10.51 -21.03 -12.91
CA LEU A 289 11.36 -20.72 -11.76
C LEU A 289 10.63 -20.86 -10.43
N ALA A 290 9.29 -20.87 -10.44
CA ALA A 290 8.48 -20.93 -9.23
C ALA A 290 8.28 -22.38 -8.75
N LYS A 291 8.52 -22.61 -7.47
CA LYS A 291 8.30 -23.89 -6.78
C LYS A 291 7.93 -23.61 -5.31
N PRO A 292 6.66 -23.78 -4.89
CA PRO A 292 5.48 -24.16 -5.69
C PRO A 292 4.86 -23.02 -6.50
N SER A 293 3.94 -23.38 -7.42
CA SER A 293 3.03 -22.47 -8.12
C SER A 293 1.61 -22.99 -7.92
N SER A 294 0.82 -22.36 -7.04
CA SER A 294 -0.47 -22.90 -6.58
C SER A 294 -1.53 -21.81 -6.45
N VAL A 295 -2.78 -22.18 -6.76
CA VAL A 295 -3.94 -21.33 -6.52
C VAL A 295 -4.81 -22.01 -5.46
N TYR A 296 -5.24 -21.25 -4.48
CA TYR A 296 -6.08 -21.70 -3.38
C TYR A 296 -7.42 -20.98 -3.41
N LEU A 297 -8.49 -21.72 -3.15
CA LEU A 297 -9.82 -21.15 -2.90
C LEU A 297 -10.20 -21.47 -1.45
N LEU A 298 -10.34 -20.45 -0.64
CA LEU A 298 -10.69 -20.56 0.78
C LEU A 298 -12.17 -20.27 0.97
N LEU A 299 -12.90 -21.26 1.46
CA LEU A 299 -14.25 -21.08 1.97
C LEU A 299 -14.16 -20.96 3.49
N ASP A 300 -14.48 -19.78 4.03
CA ASP A 300 -14.30 -19.54 5.46
C ASP A 300 -15.39 -20.25 6.30
N ARG A 301 -15.16 -20.30 7.61
CA ARG A 301 -16.04 -20.99 8.58
C ARG A 301 -17.49 -20.54 8.47
N GLY A 302 -17.74 -19.23 8.31
CA GLY A 302 -19.09 -18.69 8.22
C GLY A 302 -19.81 -19.21 6.98
N LEU A 303 -19.14 -19.21 5.84
CA LEU A 303 -19.68 -19.69 4.58
C LEU A 303 -19.94 -21.22 4.65
N VAL A 304 -18.97 -21.98 5.14
CA VAL A 304 -19.11 -23.45 5.26
C VAL A 304 -20.27 -23.82 6.19
N ALA A 305 -20.46 -23.07 7.27
CA ALA A 305 -21.58 -23.29 8.21
C ALA A 305 -22.95 -23.13 7.51
N GLU A 306 -23.08 -22.16 6.61
CA GLU A 306 -24.33 -21.98 5.84
C GLU A 306 -24.48 -23.00 4.70
N LEU A 307 -23.41 -23.41 4.09
CA LEU A 307 -23.43 -24.46 3.06
C LEU A 307 -23.79 -25.85 3.58
N UNK A 308 -23.29 -25.94 4.68
CA UNK A 308 -23.46 -27.07 5.22
C UNK A 308 -24.66 -27.29 5.87
N PHE A 309 -25.31 -26.47 6.33
CA PHE A 309 -26.52 -26.61 7.08
C PHE A 309 -27.67 -25.70 6.58
N PRO A 310 -28.09 -25.83 5.34
CA PRO A 310 -29.04 -24.88 4.73
C PRO A 310 -30.46 -24.88 5.31
N ASN A 311 -30.82 -25.76 6.26
CA ASN A 311 -32.18 -25.89 6.80
C ASN A 311 -32.24 -25.83 8.34
N LYS A 312 -31.85 -24.70 8.92
CA LYS A 312 -32.02 -24.46 10.37
C LYS A 312 -33.48 -24.27 10.81
N GLU A 313 -34.43 -24.11 9.89
CA GLU A 313 -35.83 -23.81 10.23
C GLU A 313 -36.65 -25.04 10.69
N ASN A 314 -36.19 -26.25 10.43
CA ASN A 314 -36.89 -27.46 10.82
C ASN A 314 -36.14 -28.23 11.91
N GLY A 315 -36.17 -27.77 13.11
CA GLY A 315 -35.74 -28.26 14.41
C GLY A 315 -35.29 -29.69 14.67
N LYS A 316 -34.71 -30.38 13.68
CA LYS A 316 -34.12 -31.70 13.90
C LYS A 316 -32.60 -31.59 13.71
N SER A 317 -31.92 -31.53 14.84
CA SER A 317 -30.46 -31.56 14.89
C SER A 317 -29.95 -32.91 14.36
N ALA A 318 -29.44 -32.91 13.14
CA ALA A 318 -28.63 -34.02 12.64
C ALA A 318 -27.23 -33.90 13.27
N ALA A 319 -27.10 -34.44 14.48
CA ALA A 319 -25.81 -34.50 15.20
C ALA A 319 -25.05 -35.79 14.76
N ASN A 320 -24.92 -36.00 13.46
CA ASN A 320 -24.10 -37.11 12.95
C ASN A 320 -22.98 -36.50 12.08
N GLY A 321 -21.78 -36.90 12.43
CA GLY A 321 -20.54 -36.34 11.98
C GLY A 321 -20.42 -36.01 10.50
N LEU A 322 -19.76 -34.92 10.23
CA LEU A 322 -19.29 -34.54 8.90
C LEU A 322 -18.32 -35.59 8.38
N THR A 323 -18.87 -36.61 7.67
CA THR A 323 -18.04 -37.43 6.84
C THR A 323 -17.80 -36.66 5.53
N SER A 324 -16.59 -36.68 5.04
CA SER A 324 -16.16 -35.97 3.82
C SER A 324 -17.09 -36.25 2.61
N GLU A 325 -17.71 -37.42 2.55
CA GLU A 325 -18.57 -37.83 1.44
C GLU A 325 -19.88 -37.04 1.30
N ASN A 326 -20.42 -36.50 2.41
CA ASN A 326 -21.68 -35.75 2.39
C ASN A 326 -21.54 -34.31 1.91
N PHE A 327 -20.35 -33.74 2.01
CA PHE A 327 -20.08 -32.38 1.56
C PHE A 327 -20.00 -32.26 0.03
N TRP A 328 -19.53 -33.35 -0.62
CA TRP A 328 -19.33 -33.39 -2.08
C TRP A 328 -20.61 -33.47 -2.89
N SER A 329 -21.70 -33.86 -2.28
CA SER A 329 -23.01 -34.01 -2.95
C SER A 329 -23.85 -32.71 -2.89
N ASN A 330 -23.30 -31.60 -2.40
CA ASN A 330 -24.06 -30.37 -2.18
C ASN A 330 -24.12 -29.53 -3.47
N PRO A 331 -25.31 -29.26 -4.01
CA PRO A 331 -25.46 -28.47 -5.23
C PRO A 331 -25.38 -26.94 -5.03
N SER A 332 -24.93 -26.48 -3.89
CA SER A 332 -24.93 -25.02 -3.54
C SER A 332 -24.04 -24.19 -4.45
N PHE A 333 -22.96 -24.78 -4.96
CA PHE A 333 -22.04 -24.12 -5.89
C PHE A 333 -21.37 -25.16 -6.79
N GLU A 334 -20.73 -24.68 -7.85
CA GLU A 334 -19.99 -25.50 -8.80
C GLU A 334 -18.67 -24.84 -9.13
N LEU A 335 -17.61 -25.65 -9.18
CA LEU A 335 -16.28 -25.22 -9.59
C LEU A 335 -16.06 -25.58 -11.05
N SER A 336 -15.43 -24.70 -11.82
CA SER A 336 -15.11 -24.94 -13.23
C SER A 336 -14.00 -25.97 -13.42
N ALA A 337 -13.17 -26.19 -12.37
CA ALA A 337 -12.07 -27.15 -12.40
C ALA A 337 -12.10 -27.98 -11.11
N ASN A 338 -11.67 -29.23 -11.21
CA ASN A 338 -11.56 -30.10 -10.05
C ASN A 338 -10.31 -29.77 -9.25
N PRO A 339 -10.41 -29.60 -7.93
CA PRO A 339 -9.22 -29.32 -7.11
C PRO A 339 -8.30 -30.54 -7.05
N ASP A 340 -7.00 -30.29 -7.03
CA ASP A 340 -5.99 -31.34 -6.86
C ASP A 340 -5.99 -31.90 -5.45
N ARG A 341 -6.21 -31.02 -4.45
CA ARG A 341 -6.28 -31.39 -3.03
C ARG A 341 -7.29 -30.52 -2.31
N ILE A 342 -7.76 -31.03 -1.19
CA ILE A 342 -8.71 -30.35 -0.32
C ILE A 342 -8.22 -30.50 1.12
N PHE A 343 -8.13 -29.39 1.79
CA PHE A 343 -7.67 -29.35 3.18
C PHE A 343 -8.82 -28.86 4.06
N LEU A 344 -8.98 -29.51 5.19
CA LEU A 344 -9.94 -29.11 6.22
C LEU A 344 -9.15 -28.47 7.37
N GLU A 345 -9.65 -27.37 7.88
CA GLU A 345 -9.09 -26.72 9.04
C GLU A 345 -9.19 -27.63 10.27
N GLU A 346 -8.13 -27.67 11.09
CA GLU A 346 -8.15 -28.44 12.34
C GLU A 346 -9.12 -27.81 13.33
N SER A 347 -10.05 -28.62 13.88
CA SER A 347 -11.06 -28.10 14.79
C SER A 347 -10.45 -27.78 16.16
N SER A 348 -10.44 -26.50 16.51
CA SER A 348 -10.29 -26.13 17.91
C SER A 348 -11.55 -26.57 18.67
N SER A 349 -11.38 -27.01 19.91
CA SER A 349 -12.40 -27.67 20.76
C SER A 349 -13.72 -26.91 20.96
N HIS A 350 -13.83 -25.69 20.44
CA HIS A 350 -14.99 -24.81 20.66
C HIS A 350 -15.75 -24.41 19.39
N SER A 351 -15.26 -24.77 18.19
CA SER A 351 -15.89 -24.38 16.92
C SER A 351 -16.53 -25.57 16.23
N LYS A 352 -17.80 -25.42 15.86
CA LYS A 352 -18.58 -26.44 15.12
C LYS A 352 -18.42 -26.35 13.60
N SER A 353 -17.85 -25.30 13.08
CA SER A 353 -17.64 -25.09 11.65
C SER A 353 -16.15 -24.94 11.36
N LEU A 354 -15.74 -25.49 10.23
CA LEU A 354 -14.35 -25.52 9.78
C LEU A 354 -14.23 -24.80 8.45
N SER A 355 -13.10 -24.15 8.20
CA SER A 355 -12.79 -23.62 6.86
C SER A 355 -12.36 -24.76 5.94
N ILE A 356 -12.61 -24.59 4.66
CA ILE A 356 -12.21 -25.54 3.62
C ILE A 356 -11.31 -24.82 2.62
N LEU A 357 -10.19 -25.45 2.30
CA LEU A 357 -9.22 -24.91 1.35
C LEU A 357 -9.06 -25.87 0.18
N TYR A 358 -9.43 -25.41 -1.01
CA TYR A 358 -9.23 -26.12 -2.28
C TYR A 358 -7.91 -25.67 -2.89
N MET A 359 -7.08 -26.61 -3.31
CA MET A 359 -5.78 -26.35 -3.92
C MET A 359 -5.77 -26.79 -5.38
N PHE A 360 -5.20 -25.95 -6.24
CA PHE A 360 -5.02 -26.19 -7.68
C PHE A 360 -3.55 -25.93 -8.02
N GLN A 361 -2.87 -26.93 -8.56
CA GLN A 361 -1.48 -26.80 -9.00
C GLN A 361 -1.43 -26.26 -10.44
N VAL A 362 -0.95 -25.05 -10.61
CA VAL A 362 -0.90 -24.37 -11.91
C VAL A 362 -0.10 -25.18 -12.93
N GLU A 363 0.93 -25.89 -12.49
CA GLU A 363 1.82 -26.68 -13.35
C GLU A 363 1.09 -27.73 -14.17
N LYS A 364 0.03 -28.34 -13.62
CA LYS A 364 -0.72 -29.41 -14.28
C LYS A 364 -1.59 -28.91 -15.43
N TYR A 365 -2.07 -27.68 -15.34
CA TYR A 365 -3.05 -27.14 -16.28
C TYR A 365 -2.42 -26.41 -17.47
N CYS A 366 -1.27 -25.77 -17.28
CA CYS A 366 -0.66 -24.90 -18.29
C CYS A 366 0.04 -25.65 -19.45
N GLU A 367 -0.01 -26.98 -19.49
CA GLU A 367 0.60 -27.75 -20.57
C GLU A 367 -0.33 -27.88 -21.79
N SER A 368 -1.63 -27.91 -21.58
CA SER A 368 -2.61 -28.16 -22.65
C SER A 368 -3.57 -27.00 -22.89
N GLU A 369 -4.02 -26.33 -21.83
CA GLU A 369 -5.00 -25.23 -21.89
C GLU A 369 -4.65 -24.15 -20.86
N PRO A 370 -5.02 -22.87 -21.10
CA PRO A 370 -4.86 -21.84 -20.09
C PRO A 370 -5.62 -22.18 -18.80
N PHE A 371 -4.99 -21.95 -17.67
CA PHE A 371 -5.63 -22.19 -16.37
C PHE A 371 -6.63 -21.07 -16.06
N ASP A 372 -7.88 -21.46 -15.85
CA ASP A 372 -8.97 -20.55 -15.46
C ASP A 372 -9.91 -21.26 -14.49
N ILE A 373 -9.86 -20.87 -13.23
CA ILE A 373 -10.78 -21.35 -12.21
C ILE A 373 -11.95 -20.39 -12.06
N GLY A 374 -13.16 -20.95 -11.93
CA GLY A 374 -14.38 -20.18 -11.69
C GLY A 374 -15.25 -20.83 -10.63
N LEU A 375 -16.07 -20.01 -10.00
CA LEU A 375 -17.06 -20.42 -9.01
C LEU A 375 -18.44 -19.94 -9.45
N MET A 376 -19.38 -20.88 -9.59
CA MET A 376 -20.76 -20.60 -9.94
C MET A 376 -21.68 -20.94 -8.77
N TRP A 377 -22.43 -19.97 -8.30
CA TRP A 377 -23.39 -20.14 -7.21
C TRP A 377 -24.74 -20.62 -7.76
N LYS A 378 -25.33 -21.61 -7.09
CA LYS A 378 -26.62 -22.19 -7.49
C LYS A 378 -27.77 -21.80 -6.55
N VAL A 379 -27.44 -21.41 -5.33
CA VAL A 379 -28.42 -21.01 -4.31
C VAL A 379 -27.98 -19.70 -3.63
N PRO A 380 -28.93 -18.90 -3.15
CA PRO A 380 -28.55 -17.72 -2.35
C PRO A 380 -27.93 -18.16 -1.02
N VAL A 381 -26.80 -17.55 -0.67
CA VAL A 381 -26.06 -17.83 0.56
C VAL A 381 -25.72 -16.50 1.22
N ALA A 382 -25.99 -16.39 2.51
CA ALA A 382 -25.63 -15.21 3.30
C ALA A 382 -24.85 -15.66 4.54
N TRP A 383 -23.68 -15.08 4.74
CA TRP A 383 -22.81 -15.43 5.86
C TRP A 383 -22.10 -14.18 6.39
N LEU A 384 -21.39 -14.34 7.49
CA LEU A 384 -20.54 -13.29 8.07
C LEU A 384 -19.12 -13.83 8.24
N CYS A 385 -18.14 -13.00 7.90
CA CYS A 385 -16.75 -13.29 8.20
C CYS A 385 -16.49 -13.04 9.70
N GLN A 386 -15.49 -13.73 10.23
CA GLN A 386 -15.13 -13.60 11.65
C GLN A 386 -14.54 -12.21 11.91
N GLN A 387 -15.15 -11.45 12.81
CA GLN A 387 -14.80 -10.06 13.11
C GLN A 387 -13.72 -9.98 14.20
N THR A 388 -13.05 -8.81 14.29
CA THR A 388 -12.19 -8.47 15.43
C THR A 388 -12.98 -8.47 16.74
N PRO A 389 -12.31 -8.66 17.89
CA PRO A 389 -13.04 -8.64 19.19
C PRO A 389 -13.82 -7.34 19.43
N LEU A 390 -13.24 -6.20 19.06
CA LEU A 390 -13.94 -4.92 19.07
C LEU A 390 -13.77 -4.27 17.69
N HIS A 391 -14.85 -3.71 17.18
CA HIS A 391 -14.80 -2.86 16.00
C HIS A 391 -14.27 -1.48 16.38
N ALA A 392 -13.17 -1.05 15.77
CA ALA A 392 -12.54 0.23 16.06
C ALA A 392 -12.88 1.26 14.97
N SER A 393 -13.36 2.41 15.38
CA SER A 393 -13.60 3.54 14.49
C SER A 393 -13.05 4.82 15.11
N ARG A 394 -12.74 5.81 14.28
CA ARG A 394 -12.14 7.06 14.73
C ARG A 394 -12.76 8.24 13.98
N PHE A 395 -12.98 9.34 14.68
CA PHE A 395 -13.59 10.53 14.07
C PHE A 395 -13.14 11.81 14.79
N LEU A 396 -13.27 12.92 14.08
CA LEU A 396 -13.04 14.25 14.64
C LEU A 396 -14.29 14.77 15.32
N MET A 397 -14.12 15.35 16.48
CA MET A 397 -15.16 16.04 17.23
C MET A 397 -14.87 17.54 17.23
N GLY A 398 -15.90 18.33 16.95
CA GLY A 398 -15.80 19.79 16.92
C GLY A 398 -15.35 20.32 15.58
N SER A 399 -15.92 21.46 15.21
CA SER A 399 -15.68 22.13 13.93
C SER A 399 -14.98 23.49 14.10
N GLY A 400 -14.40 23.74 15.28
CA GLY A 400 -13.69 24.99 15.55
C GLY A 400 -12.47 25.21 14.67
N ASN A 401 -12.16 26.48 14.42
CA ASN A 401 -10.98 26.84 13.63
C ASN A 401 -9.68 26.55 14.37
N GLU A 402 -9.69 26.66 15.70
CA GLU A 402 -8.47 26.51 16.52
C GLU A 402 -8.41 25.16 17.24
N ARG A 403 -9.54 24.64 17.68
CA ARG A 403 -9.62 23.47 18.56
C ARG A 403 -10.52 22.39 17.99
N ALA A 404 -10.14 21.15 18.28
CA ALA A 404 -10.96 19.99 17.98
C ALA A 404 -10.57 18.86 18.96
N ALA A 405 -11.19 17.68 18.80
CA ALA A 405 -10.82 16.50 19.56
C ALA A 405 -10.83 15.29 18.64
N ILE A 406 -9.96 14.33 18.92
CA ILE A 406 -9.96 13.01 18.29
C ILE A 406 -10.74 12.08 19.22
N ALA A 407 -11.68 11.34 18.65
CA ALA A 407 -12.38 10.27 19.36
C ALA A 407 -12.07 8.93 18.71
N ILE A 408 -11.67 7.94 19.51
CA ILE A 408 -11.51 6.54 19.11
C ILE A 408 -12.62 5.77 19.80
N SER A 409 -13.48 5.14 19.02
CA SER A 409 -14.63 4.37 19.51
C SER A 409 -14.36 2.87 19.28
N LEU A 410 -14.57 2.08 20.32
CA LEU A 410 -14.43 0.62 20.29
C LEU A 410 -15.82 0.04 20.61
N LYS A 411 -16.36 -0.76 19.71
CA LYS A 411 -17.70 -1.35 19.85
C LYS A 411 -17.60 -2.87 19.84
N SER A 412 -18.26 -3.51 20.79
CA SER A 412 -18.30 -4.98 20.91
C SER A 412 -18.87 -5.62 19.63
N THR A 413 -18.30 -6.74 19.22
CA THR A 413 -18.75 -7.55 18.08
C THR A 413 -19.36 -8.86 18.57
N GLN A 414 -19.97 -9.62 17.66
CA GLN A 414 -20.48 -10.95 17.95
C GLN A 414 -19.42 -11.92 18.47
N PHE A 415 -18.17 -11.72 18.05
CA PHE A 415 -17.04 -12.50 18.54
C PHE A 415 -16.86 -12.36 20.04
N THR A 416 -16.95 -11.13 20.54
CA THR A 416 -16.82 -10.85 21.99
C THR A 416 -17.92 -11.54 22.79
N GLU A 417 -19.15 -11.56 22.29
CA GLU A 417 -20.27 -12.25 22.93
C GLU A 417 -20.01 -13.76 23.07
N GLY A 418 -19.47 -14.39 22.02
CA GLY A 418 -19.10 -15.80 22.06
C GLY A 418 -17.97 -16.10 23.04
N PHE A 419 -16.95 -15.27 23.06
CA PHE A 419 -15.80 -15.37 23.98
C PHE A 419 -16.23 -15.24 25.45
N MET A 420 -17.16 -14.35 25.70
CA MET A 420 -17.76 -14.10 27.01
C MET A 420 -18.48 -15.32 27.58
N SER A 421 -19.25 -15.99 26.74
CA SER A 421 -19.98 -17.18 27.12
C SER A 421 -19.05 -18.32 27.52
N ALA A 422 -17.87 -18.41 26.86
CA ALA A 422 -16.88 -19.46 27.12
C ALA A 422 -16.07 -19.23 28.42
N ASN A 423 -15.79 -17.97 28.76
CA ASN A 423 -14.86 -17.61 29.86
C ASN A 423 -15.54 -17.08 31.12
N SER A 424 -16.86 -17.15 31.21
CA SER A 424 -17.64 -16.54 32.30
C SER A 424 -17.58 -17.26 33.67
N LYS A 425 -16.74 -18.28 33.80
CA LYS A 425 -16.66 -19.07 35.08
C LYS A 425 -15.90 -18.34 36.19
N ASP A 426 -15.02 -17.39 35.87
CA ASP A 426 -14.32 -16.54 36.83
C ASP A 426 -14.68 -15.08 36.58
N GLY A 427 -15.25 -14.40 37.55
CA GLY A 427 -15.81 -13.05 37.44
C GLY A 427 -14.84 -11.89 37.10
N SER A 428 -13.61 -12.16 36.69
CA SER A 428 -12.58 -11.16 36.43
C SER A 428 -12.02 -11.23 34.98
N CYS A 429 -12.90 -11.36 34.00
CA CYS A 429 -12.49 -11.33 32.58
C CYS A 429 -12.13 -9.90 32.16
N GLU A 430 -10.89 -9.71 31.69
CA GLU A 430 -10.39 -8.43 31.16
C GLU A 430 -9.91 -8.60 29.71
N LEU A 431 -10.28 -7.64 28.88
CA LEU A 431 -9.90 -7.54 27.48
C LEU A 431 -8.82 -6.46 27.36
N ARG A 432 -7.62 -6.87 26.99
CA ARG A 432 -6.53 -5.92 26.73
C ARG A 432 -6.62 -5.40 25.30
N VAL A 433 -6.48 -4.08 25.15
CA VAL A 433 -6.46 -3.39 23.85
C VAL A 433 -5.30 -2.40 23.86
N ASP A 434 -4.39 -2.54 22.91
CA ASP A 434 -3.27 -1.61 22.76
C ASP A 434 -3.60 -0.64 21.62
N VAL A 435 -3.44 0.65 21.88
CA VAL A 435 -3.72 1.74 20.93
C VAL A 435 -2.43 2.48 20.64
N PHE A 436 -2.05 2.57 19.37
CA PHE A 436 -0.90 3.35 18.92
C PHE A 436 -1.38 4.44 17.96
N GLN A 437 -1.07 5.68 18.28
CA GLN A 437 -1.52 6.85 17.51
C GLN A 437 -0.34 7.80 17.27
N VAL A 438 0.00 7.99 16.00
CA VAL A 438 0.95 9.03 15.57
C VAL A 438 0.14 10.25 15.13
N VAL A 439 0.56 11.44 15.54
CA VAL A 439 -0.11 12.71 15.22
C VAL A 439 0.93 13.67 14.63
N PRO A 440 0.69 14.26 13.46
CA PRO A 440 1.62 15.22 12.87
C PRO A 440 1.90 16.41 13.79
N TRP A 441 3.07 17.03 13.65
CA TRP A 441 3.53 18.09 14.54
C TRP A 441 2.62 19.33 14.55
N TYR A 442 1.88 19.56 13.48
CA TYR A 442 0.94 20.68 13.36
C TYR A 442 -0.41 20.43 14.06
N VAL A 443 -0.59 19.26 14.68
CA VAL A 443 -1.74 18.94 15.54
C VAL A 443 -1.19 18.82 16.96
N LYS A 444 -1.46 19.80 17.79
CA LYS A 444 -0.91 19.90 19.15
C LYS A 444 -1.85 19.24 20.15
N VAL A 445 -1.57 18.00 20.47
CA VAL A 445 -2.44 17.17 21.32
C VAL A 445 -2.21 17.51 22.79
N TYR A 446 -3.31 17.69 23.53
CA TYR A 446 -3.32 17.88 24.96
C TYR A 446 -3.54 16.54 25.67
N PHE A 447 -2.45 15.83 25.93
CA PHE A 447 -2.52 14.48 26.51
C PHE A 447 -3.21 14.46 27.89
N HIS A 448 -3.17 15.54 28.64
CA HIS A 448 -3.87 15.67 29.93
C HIS A 448 -5.40 15.76 29.76
N SER A 449 -5.89 16.03 28.57
CA SER A 449 -7.35 16.08 28.28
C SER A 449 -7.94 14.70 27.97
N LEU A 450 -7.12 13.64 28.01
CA LEU A 450 -7.56 12.27 27.71
C LEU A 450 -8.70 11.87 28.66
N ARG A 451 -9.83 11.48 28.06
CA ARG A 451 -11.01 10.99 28.77
C ARG A 451 -11.39 9.62 28.23
N VAL A 452 -11.85 8.78 29.14
CA VAL A 452 -12.28 7.42 28.81
C VAL A 452 -13.76 7.27 29.18
N PHE A 453 -14.51 6.69 28.28
CA PHE A 453 -15.94 6.38 28.48
C PHE A 453 -16.10 4.87 28.28
N VAL A 454 -16.84 4.23 29.18
CA VAL A 454 -17.21 2.82 29.06
C VAL A 454 -18.74 2.76 29.20
N ASP A 455 -19.41 2.20 28.19
CA ASP A 455 -20.86 2.12 28.08
C ASP A 455 -21.50 3.49 28.29
N GLN A 456 -20.94 4.52 27.64
CA GLN A 456 -21.37 5.93 27.66
C GLN A 456 -21.19 6.63 29.03
N GLN A 457 -20.59 5.94 30.01
CA GLN A 457 -20.30 6.54 31.31
C GLN A 457 -18.82 6.93 31.40
N PRO A 458 -18.53 8.15 31.87
CA PRO A 458 -17.13 8.54 32.08
C PRO A 458 -16.51 7.69 33.19
N ARG A 459 -15.29 7.24 32.97
CA ARG A 459 -14.51 6.45 33.92
C ARG A 459 -13.19 7.15 34.21
N ALA A 460 -12.67 6.92 35.41
CA ALA A 460 -11.33 7.42 35.73
C ALA A 460 -10.30 6.75 34.83
N VAL A 461 -9.38 7.54 34.31
CA VAL A 461 -8.29 7.08 33.41
C VAL A 461 -7.51 5.94 34.07
N SER A 462 -7.23 6.06 35.38
CA SER A 462 -6.52 5.06 36.20
C SER A 462 -7.19 3.68 36.25
N ASP A 463 -8.52 3.62 36.05
CA ASP A 463 -9.26 2.36 36.17
C ASP A 463 -9.23 1.53 34.89
N ILE A 464 -9.01 2.18 33.75
CA ILE A 464 -9.13 1.57 32.41
C ILE A 464 -7.76 1.51 31.74
N ILE A 465 -6.90 2.51 31.96
CA ILE A 465 -5.56 2.55 31.32
C ILE A 465 -4.53 1.91 32.25
N GLU A 466 -3.95 0.80 31.78
CA GLU A 466 -2.85 0.11 32.47
C GLU A 466 -1.54 0.85 32.29
N LYS A 467 -1.25 1.25 31.04
CA LYS A 467 0.00 1.91 30.68
C LYS A 467 -0.27 3.00 29.64
N ILE A 468 0.45 4.08 29.76
CA ILE A 468 0.44 5.16 28.76
C ILE A 468 1.86 5.64 28.52
N HIS A 469 2.25 5.70 27.25
CA HIS A 469 3.48 6.33 26.82
C HIS A 469 3.12 7.48 25.89
N VAL A 470 3.66 8.66 26.15
CA VAL A 470 3.35 9.88 25.41
C VAL A 470 4.64 10.58 25.03
N SER A 471 4.79 10.87 23.74
CA SER A 471 5.85 11.72 23.23
C SER A 471 5.19 12.93 22.56
N PRO A 472 5.21 14.11 23.18
CA PRO A 472 4.63 15.31 22.57
C PRO A 472 5.37 15.72 21.31
N SER A 473 4.62 16.24 20.34
CA SER A 473 5.20 16.73 19.09
C SER A 473 6.10 17.93 19.33
N LYS A 474 7.18 18.01 18.56
CA LYS A 474 8.06 19.19 18.51
C LYS A 474 7.89 19.87 17.17
N ASP A 475 7.62 21.17 17.21
CA ASP A 475 7.37 21.97 16.00
C ASP A 475 8.47 21.73 14.96
N LYS A 476 8.07 21.22 13.79
CA LYS A 476 8.93 20.96 12.61
C LYS A 476 10.10 19.99 12.87
N MET A 477 10.05 19.22 13.96
CA MET A 477 11.12 18.27 14.31
C MET A 477 10.62 16.84 14.43
N SER A 478 9.53 16.61 15.16
CA SER A 478 9.02 15.25 15.37
C SER A 478 7.51 15.24 15.54
N PRO A 479 6.84 14.15 15.12
CA PRO A 479 5.40 13.99 15.36
C PRO A 479 5.13 13.74 16.84
N GLY A 480 3.89 13.91 17.24
CA GLY A 480 3.40 13.46 18.53
C GLY A 480 3.03 11.98 18.47
N VAL A 481 3.24 11.27 19.57
CA VAL A 481 2.91 9.84 19.66
C VAL A 481 2.21 9.55 20.98
N MET A 482 1.19 8.70 20.91
CA MET A 482 0.49 8.19 22.08
C MET A 482 0.36 6.66 21.94
N GLU A 483 0.88 5.94 22.91
CA GLU A 483 0.65 4.52 23.08
C GLU A 483 -0.12 4.31 24.38
N VAL A 484 -1.23 3.59 24.30
CA VAL A 484 -2.10 3.34 25.46
C VAL A 484 -2.44 1.86 25.53
N VAL A 485 -2.24 1.26 26.70
CA VAL A 485 -2.69 -0.09 26.99
C VAL A 485 -3.95 0.01 27.82
N LEU A 486 -5.07 -0.45 27.27
CA LEU A 486 -6.38 -0.44 27.90
C LEU A 486 -6.70 -1.80 28.49
N LYS A 487 -7.33 -1.82 29.67
CA LYS A 487 -7.98 -2.98 30.26
C LYS A 487 -9.47 -2.72 30.32
N LEU A 488 -10.21 -3.36 29.42
CA LEU A 488 -11.66 -3.22 29.36
C LEU A 488 -12.31 -4.45 29.99
N PRO A 489 -13.44 -4.29 30.71
CA PRO A 489 -14.18 -5.48 31.15
C PRO A 489 -14.72 -6.21 29.92
N CYS A 490 -14.72 -7.55 29.95
CA CYS A 490 -15.18 -8.34 28.80
C CYS A 490 -16.63 -8.06 28.41
N ARG A 491 -17.46 -7.57 29.35
CA ARG A 491 -18.87 -7.24 29.09
C ARG A 491 -19.10 -5.81 28.58
N VAL A 492 -18.03 -5.17 28.08
CA VAL A 492 -18.15 -3.83 27.51
C VAL A 492 -18.93 -3.90 26.19
N ASN A 493 -19.95 -3.06 26.04
CA ASN A 493 -20.62 -2.88 24.75
C ASN A 493 -19.91 -1.81 23.92
N THR A 494 -19.54 -0.70 24.55
CA THR A 494 -18.83 0.39 23.88
C THR A 494 -17.79 0.99 24.81
N ALA A 495 -16.62 1.30 24.27
CA ALA A 495 -15.62 2.12 24.95
C ALA A 495 -15.20 3.25 24.00
N ALA A 496 -14.87 4.41 24.56
CA ALA A 496 -14.40 5.53 23.76
C ALA A 496 -13.29 6.28 24.48
N LEU A 497 -12.29 6.65 23.72
CA LEU A 497 -11.20 7.54 24.14
C LEU A 497 -11.37 8.86 23.42
N THR A 498 -11.33 9.97 24.15
CA THR A 498 -11.36 11.30 23.53
C THR A 498 -10.16 12.11 24.00
N ILE A 499 -9.55 12.85 23.08
CA ILE A 499 -8.37 13.67 23.38
C ILE A 499 -8.47 14.98 22.59
N GLU A 500 -8.28 16.09 23.28
CA GLU A 500 -8.39 17.43 22.68
C GLU A 500 -7.04 17.84 22.06
N PHE A 501 -7.12 18.66 21.02
CA PHE A 501 -5.93 19.21 20.36
C PHE A 501 -6.19 20.61 19.82
N ASP A 502 -5.12 21.40 19.69
CA ASP A 502 -5.14 22.65 18.96
C ASP A 502 -4.51 22.46 17.58
N LYS A 503 -5.08 23.14 16.60
CA LYS A 503 -4.54 23.18 15.23
C LYS A 503 -3.36 24.14 15.18
N GLY A 504 -2.24 23.68 14.67
CA GLY A 504 -1.04 24.49 14.50
C GLY A 504 -1.18 25.50 13.38
N PHE A 505 -0.36 26.54 13.44
CA PHE A 505 -0.27 27.55 12.40
C PHE A 505 0.91 27.22 11.48
N LEU A 506 0.61 27.14 10.20
CA LEU A 506 1.60 26.91 9.15
C LEU A 506 1.94 28.22 8.45
N ARG A 507 3.14 28.31 7.90
CA ARG A 507 3.50 29.38 6.97
C ARG A 507 2.85 29.10 5.61
N ILE A 508 2.70 30.16 4.82
CA ILE A 508 2.05 30.08 3.49
C ILE A 508 2.75 29.05 2.59
N ASP A 509 4.07 28.97 2.68
CA ASP A 509 4.89 28.04 1.91
C ASP A 509 4.81 26.58 2.38
N GLU A 510 4.21 26.34 3.55
CA GLU A 510 4.04 25.00 4.14
C GLU A 510 2.67 24.38 3.82
N TYR A 511 1.74 25.18 3.29
CA TYR A 511 0.43 24.67 2.86
C TYR A 511 0.57 23.90 1.57
N LEU A 512 -0.31 22.90 1.40
CA LEU A 512 -0.51 22.20 0.14
C LEU A 512 -0.94 23.20 -0.95
N PRO A 513 -0.78 22.86 -2.23
CA PRO A 513 -1.24 23.74 -3.32
C PRO A 513 -2.70 24.18 -3.18
N ASP A 514 -3.56 23.31 -2.65
CA ASP A 514 -4.91 23.67 -2.22
C ASP A 514 -4.94 23.72 -0.68
N ALA A 515 -4.86 24.90 -0.11
CA ALA A 515 -4.85 25.12 1.33
C ALA A 515 -6.17 24.67 2.00
N ASN A 516 -7.26 24.54 1.24
CA ASN A 516 -8.56 24.10 1.76
C ASN A 516 -8.69 22.57 1.85
N GLN A 517 -7.77 21.83 1.25
CA GLN A 517 -7.80 20.37 1.27
C GLN A 517 -7.67 19.81 2.70
N GLY A 518 -6.89 20.47 3.55
CA GLY A 518 -6.61 20.00 4.89
C GLY A 518 -5.42 19.05 4.94
N PHE A 519 -5.18 18.49 6.11
CA PHE A 519 -4.04 17.61 6.39
C PHE A 519 -4.53 16.33 7.05
N ASP A 520 -3.92 15.21 6.69
CA ASP A 520 -4.31 13.90 7.20
C ASP A 520 -3.57 13.55 8.50
N ILE A 521 -4.34 13.04 9.48
CA ILE A 521 -3.78 12.36 10.64
C ILE A 521 -3.79 10.85 10.30
N PRO A 522 -2.62 10.18 10.34
CA PRO A 522 -2.56 8.74 10.03
C PRO A 522 -3.48 7.89 10.89
N SER A 523 -3.88 6.74 10.37
CA SER A 523 -4.70 5.74 11.08
C SER A 523 -4.04 5.37 12.42
N ALA A 524 -4.87 5.18 13.45
CA ALA A 524 -4.42 4.56 14.68
C ALA A 524 -4.37 3.04 14.48
N ILE A 525 -3.40 2.39 15.10
CA ILE A 525 -3.28 0.93 15.15
C ILE A 525 -3.91 0.46 16.46
N ILE A 526 -4.87 -0.46 16.34
CA ILE A 526 -5.53 -1.09 17.48
C ILE A 526 -5.14 -2.56 17.46
N SER A 527 -4.48 -3.05 18.50
CA SER A 527 -4.12 -4.45 18.59
C SER A 527 -4.74 -5.11 19.80
N PHE A 528 -4.99 -6.42 19.66
CA PHE A 528 -5.66 -7.24 20.67
C PHE A 528 -4.69 -8.38 21.06
N PRO A 529 -3.72 -8.11 21.93
CA PRO A 529 -2.64 -9.07 22.21
C PRO A 529 -3.10 -10.39 22.86
N ASN A 530 -4.30 -10.42 23.46
CA ASN A 530 -4.87 -11.66 24.00
C ASN A 530 -5.42 -12.60 22.92
N PHE A 531 -5.51 -12.12 21.66
CA PHE A 531 -6.11 -12.85 20.56
C PHE A 531 -5.08 -13.05 19.45
N HIS A 532 -4.98 -14.29 18.99
CA HIS A 532 -4.08 -14.65 17.93
C HIS A 532 -4.88 -15.31 16.80
N ALA A 533 -4.69 -14.80 15.61
CA ALA A 533 -5.27 -15.37 14.40
C ALA A 533 -4.29 -16.42 13.86
N SER A 534 -4.79 -17.63 13.64
CA SER A 534 -4.05 -18.69 12.96
C SER A 534 -5.04 -19.67 12.34
N MET A 535 -4.65 -20.30 11.24
CA MET A 535 -5.41 -21.36 10.57
C MET A 535 -4.48 -22.55 10.36
N VAL A 536 -4.79 -23.67 11.04
CA VAL A 536 -4.04 -24.90 10.91
C VAL A 536 -4.86 -25.88 10.09
N PHE A 537 -4.33 -26.34 8.97
CA PHE A 537 -4.97 -27.33 8.13
C PHE A 537 -4.41 -28.72 8.47
N LEU A 538 -5.27 -29.75 8.47
CA LEU A 538 -4.89 -31.12 8.81
C LEU A 538 -3.76 -31.61 7.90
N GLU A 539 -2.78 -32.22 8.52
CA GLU A 539 -1.45 -32.50 7.96
C GLU A 539 -1.45 -33.32 6.68
N ASP A 540 -0.75 -32.78 5.71
CA ASP A 540 -0.13 -33.52 4.61
C ASP A 540 1.30 -32.95 4.48
N ASP A 541 2.28 -33.80 4.24
CA ASP A 541 3.71 -33.42 4.09
C ASP A 541 3.94 -32.31 3.07
N SER A 542 3.01 -32.10 2.16
CA SER A 542 3.07 -31.03 1.15
C SER A 542 2.84 -29.62 1.71
N LEU A 543 2.16 -29.48 2.86
CA LEU A 543 1.89 -28.17 3.47
C LEU A 543 3.17 -27.48 3.91
N ASN A 544 4.17 -28.24 4.34
CA ASN A 544 5.45 -27.71 4.77
C ASN A 544 6.24 -27.02 3.64
N LYS A 545 5.77 -27.18 2.39
CA LYS A 545 6.42 -26.58 1.21
C LYS A 545 5.69 -25.32 0.70
N SER A 546 4.55 -24.96 1.28
CA SER A 546 3.80 -23.76 0.91
C SER A 546 4.13 -22.61 1.88
N PRO A 547 4.84 -21.56 1.45
CA PRO A 547 5.10 -20.41 2.31
C PRO A 547 3.84 -19.73 2.82
N LEU A 548 2.82 -19.58 1.98
CA LEU A 548 1.54 -18.97 2.35
C LEU A 548 0.85 -19.76 3.47
N LEU A 549 0.77 -21.08 3.34
CA LEU A 549 0.11 -21.93 4.34
C LEU A 549 0.93 -22.00 5.64
N SER A 550 2.25 -22.00 5.55
CA SER A 550 3.12 -21.91 6.73
C SER A 550 2.84 -20.63 7.50
N LYS A 551 2.68 -19.52 6.78
CA LYS A 551 2.36 -18.22 7.39
C LYS A 551 0.98 -18.22 8.07
N PHE A 552 0.01 -18.96 7.54
CA PHE A 552 -1.33 -19.09 8.15
C PHE A 552 -1.28 -19.87 9.48
N GLN A 553 -0.31 -20.76 9.64
CA GLN A 553 -0.11 -21.51 10.89
C GLN A 553 0.54 -20.66 11.98
N GLU A 554 1.26 -19.60 11.61
CA GLU A 554 1.88 -18.69 12.57
C GLU A 554 0.81 -17.93 13.36
N LYS A 555 1.04 -17.81 14.66
CA LYS A 555 0.13 -17.07 15.53
C LYS A 555 0.37 -15.57 15.38
N CYS A 556 -0.47 -14.90 14.62
CA CYS A 556 -0.40 -13.46 14.41
C CYS A 556 -1.30 -12.73 15.42
N PRO A 557 -0.83 -11.70 16.12
CA PRO A 557 -1.72 -10.89 16.96
C PRO A 557 -2.78 -10.21 16.10
N VAL A 558 -4.01 -10.16 16.59
CA VAL A 558 -5.12 -9.52 15.86
C VAL A 558 -4.93 -8.02 15.92
N MET A 559 -4.92 -7.38 14.75
CA MET A 559 -4.75 -5.92 14.62
C MET A 559 -5.80 -5.34 13.68
N SER A 560 -6.10 -4.05 13.87
CA SER A 560 -6.96 -3.29 12.98
C SER A 560 -6.49 -1.84 12.87
N TYR A 561 -6.77 -1.22 11.74
CA TYR A 561 -6.46 0.19 11.47
C TYR A 561 -7.75 0.99 11.44
N THR A 562 -7.73 2.13 12.13
CA THR A 562 -8.86 3.07 12.11
C THR A 562 -8.85 3.93 10.85
N GLU A 563 -9.82 4.82 10.74
CA GLU A 563 -9.91 5.80 9.66
C GLU A 563 -8.72 6.78 9.70
N VAL A 564 -8.26 7.21 8.53
CA VAL A 564 -7.45 8.42 8.39
C VAL A 564 -8.38 9.62 8.66
N LEU A 565 -7.93 10.60 9.44
CA LEU A 565 -8.73 11.78 9.74
C LEU A 565 -8.21 12.98 8.97
N LEU A 566 -9.07 13.63 8.22
CA LEU A 566 -8.76 14.86 7.50
C LEU A 566 -9.03 16.06 8.42
N VAL A 567 -7.99 16.82 8.75
CA VAL A 567 -8.08 18.00 9.62
C VAL A 567 -7.95 19.25 8.76
N PRO A 568 -9.02 20.06 8.66
CA PRO A 568 -8.88 21.38 8.02
C PRO A 568 -8.12 22.30 8.96
N LEU A 569 -6.97 22.77 8.56
CA LEU A 569 -6.19 23.76 9.32
C LEU A 569 -6.69 25.17 9.03
N THR A 570 -6.38 26.11 9.93
CA THR A 570 -6.73 27.51 9.76
C THR A 570 -5.96 28.08 8.57
N THR A 571 -6.67 28.37 7.49
CA THR A 571 -6.06 28.91 6.27
C THR A 571 -5.84 30.42 6.41
N PRO A 572 -4.70 30.97 5.92
CA PRO A 572 -4.53 32.41 5.80
C PRO A 572 -5.58 33.01 4.86
N ASP A 573 -5.92 34.27 5.08
CA ASP A 573 -6.80 34.99 4.15
C ASP A 573 -6.01 35.35 2.89
N PHE A 574 -6.15 34.57 1.84
CA PHE A 574 -5.49 34.80 0.56
C PHE A 574 -6.16 35.91 -0.28
N SER A 575 -7.30 36.44 0.17
CA SER A 575 -7.97 37.53 -0.55
C SER A 575 -7.17 38.84 -0.53
N MET A 576 -6.48 39.13 0.58
CA MET A 576 -5.68 40.33 0.71
C MET A 576 -4.52 40.39 -0.29
N PRO A 577 -3.65 39.36 -0.41
CA PRO A 577 -2.62 39.35 -1.46
C PRO A 577 -3.21 39.46 -2.86
N TYR A 578 -4.32 38.79 -3.13
CA TYR A 578 -4.98 38.83 -4.43
C TYR A 578 -5.46 40.25 -4.74
N ASN A 579 -6.12 40.93 -3.81
CA ASN A 579 -6.61 42.28 -3.97
C ASN A 579 -5.44 43.26 -4.20
N VAL A 580 -4.33 43.13 -3.45
CA VAL A 580 -3.13 43.93 -3.63
C VAL A 580 -2.55 43.73 -5.04
N ILE A 581 -2.44 42.50 -5.51
CA ILE A 581 -1.95 42.18 -6.86
C ILE A 581 -2.88 42.83 -7.91
N THR A 582 -4.19 42.67 -7.77
CA THR A 582 -5.18 43.21 -8.71
C THR A 582 -5.09 44.73 -8.78
N ILE A 583 -5.04 45.42 -7.63
CA ILE A 583 -4.92 46.88 -7.54
C ILE A 583 -3.59 47.33 -8.16
N THR A 584 -2.51 46.67 -7.82
CA THR A 584 -1.16 47.01 -8.34
C THR A 584 -1.11 46.85 -9.86
N CYS A 585 -1.62 45.73 -10.38
CA CYS A 585 -1.69 45.51 -11.84
C CYS A 585 -2.55 46.54 -12.54
N THR A 586 -3.66 46.95 -11.93
CA THR A 586 -4.56 47.97 -12.49
C THR A 586 -3.84 49.33 -12.53
N VAL A 587 -3.19 49.71 -11.44
CA VAL A 587 -2.41 50.98 -11.37
C VAL A 587 -1.28 50.95 -12.40
N PHE A 588 -0.55 49.85 -12.52
CA PHE A 588 0.52 49.74 -13.53
C PHE A 588 -0.06 49.80 -14.95
N ALA A 589 -1.19 49.14 -15.22
CA ALA A 589 -1.82 49.17 -16.54
C ALA A 589 -2.24 50.62 -16.92
N LEU A 590 -2.82 51.36 -15.97
CA LEU A 590 -3.19 52.74 -16.16
C LEU A 590 -1.97 53.64 -16.37
N TYR A 591 -0.93 53.46 -15.54
CA TYR A 591 0.30 54.22 -15.63
C TYR A 591 1.01 53.98 -16.97
N PHE A 592 1.30 52.73 -17.28
CA PHE A 592 1.97 52.36 -18.54
C PHE A 592 1.13 52.69 -19.76
N GLY A 593 -0.19 52.47 -19.67
CA GLY A 593 -1.11 52.84 -20.75
C GLY A 593 -1.11 54.34 -21.05
N SER A 594 -1.14 55.19 -20.01
CA SER A 594 -1.04 56.63 -20.15
C SER A 594 0.32 57.08 -20.69
N LEU A 595 1.41 56.47 -20.16
CA LEU A 595 2.78 56.76 -20.62
C LEU A 595 2.96 56.37 -22.09
N LEU A 596 2.51 55.23 -22.50
CA LEU A 596 2.57 54.80 -23.91
C LEU A 596 1.76 55.69 -24.80
N ASN A 597 0.60 56.14 -24.35
CA ASN A 597 -0.25 57.08 -25.11
C ASN A 597 0.44 58.41 -25.30
N VAL A 598 1.09 58.95 -24.25
CA VAL A 598 1.87 60.22 -24.35
C VAL A 598 3.05 60.04 -25.30
N LEU A 599 3.77 58.93 -25.20
CA LEU A 599 4.90 58.61 -26.07
C LEU A 599 4.45 58.48 -27.54
N GLN A 600 3.34 57.81 -27.80
CA GLN A 600 2.79 57.67 -29.14
C GLN A 600 2.36 59.01 -29.69
N ARG A 601 1.76 59.87 -28.88
CA ARG A 601 1.41 61.22 -29.32
C ARG A 601 2.66 62.01 -29.69
N ARG A 602 3.70 61.97 -28.87
CA ARG A 602 4.97 62.66 -29.17
C ARG A 602 5.59 62.12 -30.47
N VAL A 603 5.63 60.82 -30.64
CA VAL A 603 6.17 60.23 -31.86
C VAL A 603 5.33 60.66 -33.10
N ALA A 604 4.01 60.65 -32.96
CA ALA A 604 3.12 61.08 -34.04
C ALA A 604 3.29 62.57 -34.37
N GLU A 605 3.47 63.41 -33.36
CA GLU A 605 3.74 64.87 -33.54
C GLU A 605 5.11 65.09 -34.20
N GLU A 606 6.12 64.34 -33.80
CA GLU A 606 7.44 64.40 -34.41
C GLU A 606 7.43 63.92 -35.84
N GLU A 607 6.72 62.86 -36.15
CA GLU A 607 6.49 62.41 -37.54
C GLU A 607 5.76 63.47 -38.38
N ARG A 608 4.71 64.08 -37.82
CA ARG A 608 4.01 65.17 -38.49
C ARG A 608 4.92 66.36 -38.77
N PHE A 609 5.75 66.70 -37.80
CA PHE A 609 6.72 67.79 -37.93
C PHE A 609 7.78 67.47 -39.01
N LEU A 610 8.31 66.25 -39.01
CA LEU A 610 9.25 65.76 -40.01
C LEU A 610 8.63 65.74 -41.41
N LYS A 611 7.40 65.28 -41.54
CA LYS A 611 6.63 65.25 -42.81
C LYS A 611 6.38 66.68 -43.31
N ALA A 612 6.02 67.61 -42.41
CA ALA A 612 5.82 69.01 -42.75
C ALA A 612 7.15 69.69 -43.16
N LYS A 613 8.25 69.34 -42.49
CA LYS A 613 9.59 69.85 -42.85
C LYS A 613 10.08 69.29 -44.18
N ALA A 614 9.80 68.03 -44.47
CA ALA A 614 10.09 67.41 -45.78
C ALA A 614 9.25 68.03 -46.89
N ALA A 615 7.95 68.27 -46.63
CA ALA A 615 7.07 68.91 -47.59
C ALA A 615 7.51 70.36 -47.89
N LYS A 616 7.98 71.11 -46.88
CA LYS A 616 8.55 72.44 -47.09
C LYS A 616 9.88 72.40 -47.88
N LYS A 617 10.69 71.35 -47.72
CA LYS A 617 11.89 71.14 -48.55
C LYS A 617 11.55 70.77 -49.97
N THR A 618 10.59 69.87 -50.17
CA THR A 618 10.16 69.48 -51.50
C THR A 618 9.40 70.60 -52.21
N GLY A 619 8.64 71.46 -51.50
CA GLY A 619 8.00 72.63 -52.05
C GLY A 619 8.95 73.73 -52.49
N ARG A 620 10.12 73.84 -51.98
CA ARG A 620 11.14 74.81 -52.39
C ARG A 620 11.92 74.36 -53.63
N LEU A 621 12.12 73.05 -53.80
CA LEU A 621 12.83 72.51 -54.97
C LEU A 621 12.10 72.73 -56.29
N PRO A 622 10.79 72.46 -56.45
CA PRO A 622 10.12 72.74 -57.68
C PRO A 622 9.98 74.27 -57.95
N LEU A 623 9.86 75.13 -56.93
CA LEU A 623 9.84 76.56 -57.07
C LEU A 623 11.20 77.13 -57.53
N LEU A 624 12.30 76.57 -57.02
CA LEU A 624 13.63 76.91 -57.51
C LEU A 624 13.89 76.41 -58.94
N LEU A 625 13.41 75.22 -59.23
CA LEU A 625 13.50 74.64 -60.59
C LEU A 625 12.65 75.38 -61.59
N SER A 626 11.42 75.83 -61.20
CA SER A 626 10.58 76.68 -62.06
C SER A 626 11.17 78.05 -62.27
N LYS A 627 11.80 78.67 -61.30
CA LYS A 627 12.54 79.94 -61.43
C LYS A 627 13.79 79.78 -62.32
N LEU A 628 14.50 78.68 -62.21
CA LEU A 628 15.63 78.35 -63.04
C LEU A 628 15.19 78.07 -64.52
N SER A 629 14.10 77.38 -64.75
CA SER A 629 13.55 77.11 -66.06
C SER A 629 13.00 78.37 -66.70
N ALA A 630 12.38 79.27 -65.90
CA ALA A 630 11.91 80.59 -66.38
C ALA A 630 13.07 81.50 -66.77
N LYS A 631 14.21 81.43 -65.99
CA LYS A 631 15.40 82.19 -66.30
C LYS A 631 16.17 81.65 -67.52
N LEU A 632 16.07 80.38 -67.79
CA LEU A 632 16.66 79.71 -68.93
C LEU A 632 15.80 79.96 -70.22
N ARG A 633 14.47 80.12 -70.04
CA ARG A 633 13.61 80.47 -71.18
C ARG A 633 13.61 81.96 -71.56
N GLY A 634 14.06 82.84 -70.67
CA GLY A 634 14.14 84.28 -70.90
C GLY A 634 15.40 84.75 -71.60
N SER A 635 16.37 83.84 -71.90
CA SER A 635 17.62 84.23 -72.55
C SER A 635 17.76 83.71 -73.99
N GLY A 636 16.66 83.43 -74.66
CA GLY A 636 16.70 82.79 -76.00
C GLY A 636 15.77 83.51 -77.05
N ILE A 637 15.57 84.81 -76.98
CA ILE A 637 14.96 85.47 -78.11
C ILE A 637 15.58 86.90 -78.21
N ASN A 638 16.66 86.96 -78.94
CA ASN A 638 17.06 88.10 -79.75
C ASN A 638 18.18 87.70 -80.71
N GLN A 639 17.72 87.37 -81.94
CA GLN A 639 18.41 87.67 -83.18
C GLN A 639 17.54 87.25 -84.36
N ASN A 640 17.06 88.31 -85.09
CA ASN A 640 16.44 88.37 -86.40
C ASN A 640 15.09 87.74 -86.60
#